data_f61101dbc4856105adbdb9a10ed833b6
#
_entry.id   f61101dbc4856105adbdb9a10ed833b6
#
_cell.length_a   1.000
_cell.length_b   1.000
_cell.length_c   1.000
_cell.angle_alpha   90.00
_cell.angle_beta   90.00
_cell.angle_gamma   90.00
#
_symmetry.space_group_name_H-M   'P 1'
#
loop_
_entity.id
_entity.type
_entity.pdbx_description
1 polymer ?
#
loop_
_entity_poly.entity_id
_entity_poly.type
_entity_poly.pdbx_seq_one_letter_code
_entity_poly.pdbx_strand_id
1 'polypeptide(L)'
;MYISQLKITNYRSFKDITVEFNDGINAIIGSNNSGKSNLLRALSIIFDKKSTKKLGIDDFCKFIDEQYLIDVPPKITIEATIKKGDDDTATEDDISVLANWLTILDDNYEAVLTYEFFLPEKHEYTYKTFIEEIVNRGEDEDQNNEDISNKIWKMIQKNFLRFYKHKIWVGDVKNQSTLDPETLDRFDYQFLDAIRDVERDMLSGKNSLLKEVIDFFMDYDIKSDSTLDKKAQNVAINTRRDDFAIKSNDLLNDIHARIKHGKKEILSYATQTGASFNNALPNFEGALSELEIYSVLQLIVEYETGIKIPARNNGLGYNNLIYMSLLLAKMQVNANVEHLDSNAKVFSMLIIEEPESHLHPSMQFKLLKFLENNRKAKKVRQIFVTTHSTHITSAVTLDNIICLYEKNDGTDVAYPAKTFTDEHGNEVISSKQYIERFLDAVKSDILFSDRVLFVEGIAEQLLISIFSRYLDKSLEDYHISIVNIGGRYFNHFFYLFNEANEYAIPKKIVCLTDKDPVRRDKNKDRNFKTCYPYEFNIDNETYDYDSNNVAHASSNILIFKQDDIHGKTLEYELAYLNPSLKTLITESTKNKPELNKLMDLYDDQESTVQQLIDVLRGSVENTRIETGINSCSLTDDEKKRSIIATRYLNSVSKGENALELAIALQSNLFNKGNDLYVDVVIPPYIQEALEVLCQ
;
A
#
# COMPACT_ATOMS: atom_id res chain seq x y z
N MET A 1 17.41 1.72 19.30
CA MET A 1 17.69 0.71 18.26
C MET A 1 16.46 0.46 17.38
N TYR A 2 16.68 0.05 16.12
CA TYR A 2 15.62 -0.32 15.17
C TYR A 2 16.15 -1.35 14.17
N ILE A 3 15.26 -2.12 13.55
CA ILE A 3 15.61 -2.99 12.43
C ILE A 3 15.78 -2.08 11.22
N SER A 4 17.01 -1.94 10.73
CA SER A 4 17.34 -1.05 9.61
C SER A 4 17.21 -1.74 8.26
N GLN A 5 17.36 -3.08 8.22
CA GLN A 5 17.41 -3.84 6.99
C GLN A 5 16.97 -5.28 7.20
N LEU A 6 16.30 -5.84 6.21
CA LEU A 6 16.00 -7.27 6.11
C LEU A 6 16.43 -7.79 4.74
N LYS A 7 17.43 -8.66 4.71
CA LYS A 7 17.85 -9.35 3.49
C LYS A 7 17.21 -10.73 3.45
N ILE A 8 16.58 -11.06 2.34
CA ILE A 8 15.85 -12.31 2.17
C ILE A 8 16.32 -12.98 0.89
N THR A 9 16.78 -14.24 1.00
CA THR A 9 17.24 -15.03 -0.13
C THR A 9 16.49 -16.34 -0.20
N ASN A 10 15.96 -16.66 -1.38
CA ASN A 10 15.27 -17.93 -1.69
C ASN A 10 14.00 -18.21 -0.87
N TYR A 11 13.29 -17.20 -0.41
CA TYR A 11 12.07 -17.38 0.39
C TYR A 11 10.82 -16.92 -0.37
N ARG A 12 9.92 -17.83 -0.67
CA ARG A 12 8.61 -17.63 -1.34
C ARG A 12 8.72 -16.80 -2.63
N SER A 13 8.24 -15.55 -2.64
CA SER A 13 8.34 -14.63 -3.78
C SER A 13 9.71 -13.93 -3.89
N PHE A 14 10.57 -14.08 -2.88
CA PHE A 14 11.86 -13.39 -2.80
C PHE A 14 13.00 -14.30 -3.25
N LYS A 15 13.59 -14.01 -4.41
CA LYS A 15 14.81 -14.67 -4.89
C LYS A 15 16.04 -14.17 -4.15
N ASP A 16 16.29 -12.86 -4.21
CA ASP A 16 17.30 -12.13 -3.42
C ASP A 16 16.88 -10.67 -3.32
N ILE A 17 16.46 -10.24 -2.15
CA ILE A 17 15.98 -8.88 -1.92
C ILE A 17 16.54 -8.34 -0.62
N THR A 18 16.80 -7.05 -0.61
CA THR A 18 17.17 -6.30 0.59
C THR A 18 16.17 -5.18 0.80
N VAL A 19 15.44 -5.24 1.91
CA VAL A 19 14.46 -4.21 2.28
C VAL A 19 15.01 -3.38 3.41
N GLU A 20 15.11 -2.08 3.19
CA GLU A 20 15.54 -1.10 4.20
C GLU A 20 14.33 -0.49 4.90
N PHE A 21 14.45 -0.26 6.19
CA PHE A 21 13.41 0.28 7.04
C PHE A 21 13.85 1.55 7.74
N ASN A 22 12.88 2.39 8.08
CA ASN A 22 13.09 3.59 8.88
C ASN A 22 12.89 3.31 10.38
N ASP A 23 13.50 4.15 11.21
CA ASP A 23 13.22 4.20 12.64
C ASP A 23 11.82 4.79 12.84
N GLY A 24 10.85 3.95 13.17
CA GLY A 24 9.46 4.35 13.40
C GLY A 24 8.43 3.56 12.60
N ILE A 25 7.57 4.26 11.84
CA ILE A 25 6.52 3.63 11.03
C ILE A 25 7.05 3.29 9.64
N ASN A 26 6.79 2.07 9.19
CA ASN A 26 7.10 1.57 7.86
C ASN A 26 5.81 1.09 7.20
N ALA A 27 5.31 1.83 6.22
CA ALA A 27 4.11 1.50 5.46
C ALA A 27 4.51 0.75 4.19
N ILE A 28 4.23 -0.54 4.16
CA ILE A 28 4.56 -1.44 3.06
C ILE A 28 3.37 -1.54 2.13
N ILE A 29 3.50 -1.03 0.92
CA ILE A 29 2.47 -1.03 -0.11
C ILE A 29 2.87 -1.89 -1.32
N GLY A 30 1.93 -2.18 -2.18
CA GLY A 30 2.14 -2.94 -3.42
C GLY A 30 0.86 -3.62 -3.87
N SER A 31 0.85 -4.18 -5.08
CA SER A 31 -0.28 -4.95 -5.62
C SER A 31 -0.57 -6.21 -4.78
N ASN A 32 -1.71 -6.84 -5.04
CA ASN A 32 -1.96 -8.17 -4.48
C ASN A 32 -0.86 -9.12 -4.96
N ASN A 33 -0.43 -9.99 -4.06
CA ASN A 33 0.63 -10.97 -4.32
C ASN A 33 2.07 -10.40 -4.46
N SER A 34 2.29 -9.10 -4.31
CA SER A 34 3.64 -8.49 -4.34
C SER A 34 4.56 -8.89 -3.19
N GLY A 35 4.14 -9.82 -2.30
CA GLY A 35 5.00 -10.32 -1.24
C GLY A 35 4.90 -9.59 0.12
N LYS A 36 3.98 -8.64 0.30
CA LYS A 36 3.82 -7.90 1.57
C LYS A 36 3.69 -8.81 2.80
N SER A 37 2.76 -9.76 2.77
CA SER A 37 2.59 -10.74 3.85
C SER A 37 3.81 -11.65 4.01
N ASN A 38 4.51 -11.97 2.92
CA ASN A 38 5.73 -12.77 2.98
C ASN A 38 6.86 -12.02 3.70
N LEU A 39 6.98 -10.70 3.49
CA LEU A 39 7.94 -9.85 4.19
C LEU A 39 7.67 -9.82 5.70
N LEU A 40 6.40 -9.64 6.12
CA LEU A 40 6.04 -9.67 7.54
C LEU A 40 6.26 -11.05 8.16
N ARG A 41 6.01 -12.12 7.41
CA ARG A 41 6.30 -13.50 7.87
C ARG A 41 7.79 -13.76 7.99
N ALA A 42 8.63 -13.17 7.13
CA ALA A 42 10.08 -13.27 7.27
C ALA A 42 10.56 -12.62 8.57
N LEU A 43 10.03 -11.45 8.96
CA LEU A 43 10.27 -10.86 10.29
C LEU A 43 9.79 -11.79 11.42
N SER A 44 8.62 -12.40 11.28
CA SER A 44 8.07 -13.36 12.25
C SER A 44 8.97 -14.59 12.44
N ILE A 45 9.58 -15.10 11.38
CA ILE A 45 10.51 -16.22 11.46
C ILE A 45 11.71 -15.91 12.37
N ILE A 46 12.21 -14.69 12.37
CA ILE A 46 13.33 -14.30 13.24
C ILE A 46 12.84 -13.99 14.65
N PHE A 47 11.88 -13.07 14.80
CA PHE A 47 11.59 -12.42 16.07
C PHE A 47 10.43 -13.04 16.87
N ASP A 48 9.47 -13.71 16.23
CA ASP A 48 8.36 -14.35 16.95
C ASP A 48 8.72 -15.75 17.43
N LYS A 49 8.83 -15.95 18.73
CA LYS A 49 9.06 -17.28 19.33
C LYS A 49 7.98 -18.30 19.01
N LYS A 50 6.75 -17.86 18.81
CA LYS A 50 5.59 -18.73 18.53
C LYS A 50 5.54 -19.14 17.06
N SER A 51 6.27 -18.45 16.19
CA SER A 51 6.33 -18.75 14.76
C SER A 51 6.96 -20.11 14.49
N THR A 52 6.41 -20.81 13.49
CA THR A 52 6.96 -22.07 13.01
C THR A 52 8.32 -21.83 12.34
N LYS A 53 9.39 -22.32 12.96
CA LYS A 53 10.75 -22.16 12.42
C LYS A 53 11.12 -23.21 11.36
N LYS A 54 10.43 -24.33 11.29
CA LYS A 54 10.64 -25.36 10.27
C LYS A 54 9.76 -25.08 9.07
N LEU A 55 10.38 -24.76 7.95
CA LEU A 55 9.72 -24.40 6.68
C LEU A 55 9.41 -25.64 5.83
N GLY A 56 8.49 -25.49 4.88
CA GLY A 56 8.08 -26.50 3.91
C GLY A 56 8.68 -26.26 2.51
N ILE A 57 8.28 -27.12 1.56
CA ILE A 57 8.72 -27.00 0.17
C ILE A 57 8.14 -25.76 -0.51
N ASP A 58 6.96 -25.31 -0.09
CA ASP A 58 6.27 -24.14 -0.65
C ASP A 58 6.84 -22.82 -0.13
N ASP A 59 7.70 -22.88 0.89
CA ASP A 59 8.41 -21.71 1.40
C ASP A 59 9.67 -21.37 0.60
N PHE A 60 10.15 -22.29 -0.27
CA PHE A 60 11.24 -21.99 -1.18
C PHE A 60 10.76 -21.14 -2.36
N CYS A 61 11.60 -20.20 -2.78
CA CYS A 61 11.38 -19.44 -3.99
C CYS A 61 11.42 -20.35 -5.22
N LYS A 62 10.41 -20.25 -6.09
CA LYS A 62 10.31 -21.04 -7.32
C LYS A 62 11.04 -20.40 -8.51
N PHE A 63 11.51 -19.16 -8.34
CA PHE A 63 12.31 -18.42 -9.34
C PHE A 63 13.82 -18.68 -9.19
N ILE A 64 14.24 -19.65 -8.38
CA ILE A 64 15.65 -20.09 -8.28
C ILE A 64 16.06 -20.69 -9.61
N ASP A 65 17.26 -20.29 -10.11
CA ASP A 65 17.79 -20.77 -11.36
C ASP A 65 18.02 -22.28 -11.32
N GLU A 66 17.68 -22.98 -12.39
CA GLU A 66 17.86 -24.42 -12.51
C GLU A 66 19.31 -24.85 -12.25
N GLN A 67 20.27 -24.09 -12.82
CA GLN A 67 21.69 -24.37 -12.60
C GLN A 67 22.09 -24.29 -11.14
N TYR A 68 21.51 -23.34 -10.37
CA TYR A 68 21.76 -23.26 -8.93
C TYR A 68 21.27 -24.53 -8.19
N LEU A 69 20.07 -25.04 -8.57
CA LEU A 69 19.52 -26.27 -7.99
C LEU A 69 20.35 -27.51 -8.33
N ILE A 70 20.99 -27.53 -9.52
CA ILE A 70 21.89 -28.59 -9.94
C ILE A 70 23.18 -28.56 -9.12
N ASP A 71 23.76 -27.40 -8.90
CA ASP A 71 25.06 -27.24 -8.26
C ASP A 71 25.03 -27.44 -6.75
N VAL A 72 24.00 -26.90 -6.09
CA VAL A 72 23.88 -26.90 -4.60
C VAL A 72 22.46 -27.10 -4.13
N PRO A 73 22.24 -27.73 -2.96
CA PRO A 73 20.93 -27.81 -2.35
C PRO A 73 20.41 -26.40 -2.04
N PRO A 74 19.13 -26.06 -2.37
CA PRO A 74 18.59 -24.74 -2.10
C PRO A 74 18.56 -24.45 -0.60
N LYS A 75 18.92 -23.22 -0.23
CA LYS A 75 18.94 -22.71 1.12
C LYS A 75 18.11 -21.43 1.22
N ILE A 76 17.30 -21.32 2.27
CA ILE A 76 16.60 -20.07 2.60
C ILE A 76 17.44 -19.32 3.63
N THR A 77 17.70 -18.03 3.38
CA THR A 77 18.40 -17.15 4.31
C THR A 77 17.56 -15.89 4.56
N ILE A 78 17.36 -15.54 5.82
CA ILE A 78 16.71 -14.29 6.22
C ILE A 78 17.63 -13.63 7.24
N GLU A 79 18.14 -12.44 6.90
CA GLU A 79 19.09 -11.68 7.71
C GLU A 79 18.48 -10.34 8.11
N ALA A 80 18.45 -10.07 9.41
CA ALA A 80 17.97 -8.82 9.98
C ALA A 80 19.14 -8.03 10.57
N THR A 81 19.29 -6.79 10.13
CA THR A 81 20.29 -5.86 10.65
C THR A 81 19.61 -4.86 11.57
N ILE A 82 20.14 -4.70 12.78
CA ILE A 82 19.67 -3.77 13.80
C ILE A 82 20.70 -2.67 13.97
N LYS A 83 20.26 -1.40 13.95
CA LYS A 83 21.10 -0.22 14.14
C LYS A 83 20.57 0.67 15.25
N LYS A 84 21.40 1.62 15.67
CA LYS A 84 21.02 2.70 16.57
C LYS A 84 20.00 3.62 15.86
N GLY A 85 18.94 4.04 16.56
CA GLY A 85 18.01 5.05 16.07
C GLY A 85 18.56 6.45 16.21
N ASP A 86 18.09 7.37 15.38
CA ASP A 86 18.58 8.76 15.34
C ASP A 86 18.33 9.51 16.67
N ASP A 87 17.20 9.23 17.33
CA ASP A 87 16.79 9.83 18.60
C ASP A 87 17.23 9.03 19.85
N ASP A 88 17.96 7.94 19.68
CA ASP A 88 18.36 7.07 20.77
C ASP A 88 19.72 7.49 21.38
N THR A 89 19.68 8.03 22.56
CA THR A 89 20.77 7.76 23.50
C THR A 89 20.74 6.27 23.77
N ALA A 90 21.71 5.51 23.23
CA ALA A 90 21.81 4.08 23.47
C ALA A 90 21.74 3.84 24.98
N THR A 91 20.70 3.16 25.43
CA THR A 91 20.61 2.77 26.84
C THR A 91 21.60 1.62 27.05
N GLU A 92 22.19 1.53 28.25
CA GLU A 92 23.06 0.38 28.60
C GLU A 92 22.33 -0.95 28.38
N ASP A 93 21.00 -0.95 28.53
CA ASP A 93 20.13 -2.11 28.28
C ASP A 93 20.09 -2.52 26.80
N ASP A 94 20.03 -1.56 25.86
CA ASP A 94 20.02 -1.83 24.41
C ASP A 94 21.30 -2.55 24.00
N ILE A 95 22.46 -2.04 24.45
CA ILE A 95 23.78 -2.62 24.14
C ILE A 95 23.95 -3.98 24.81
N SER A 96 23.50 -4.13 26.06
CA SER A 96 23.61 -5.40 26.79
C SER A 96 22.86 -6.54 26.11
N VAL A 97 21.69 -6.26 25.53
CA VAL A 97 20.89 -7.24 24.79
C VAL A 97 21.54 -7.61 23.46
N LEU A 98 22.17 -6.66 22.79
CA LEU A 98 22.79 -6.87 21.49
C LEU A 98 24.25 -7.34 21.55
N ALA A 99 24.87 -7.38 22.74
CA ALA A 99 26.33 -7.57 22.91
C ALA A 99 26.92 -8.73 22.08
N ASN A 100 26.25 -9.87 22.06
CA ASN A 100 26.67 -11.06 21.31
C ASN A 100 26.30 -11.02 19.81
N TRP A 101 25.52 -10.02 19.37
CA TRP A 101 25.02 -9.90 17.99
C TRP A 101 25.77 -8.84 17.21
N LEU A 102 26.62 -8.04 17.90
CA LEU A 102 27.31 -6.93 17.30
C LEU A 102 28.31 -7.38 16.23
N THR A 103 28.23 -6.77 15.08
CA THR A 103 29.21 -6.86 13.99
C THR A 103 30.06 -5.60 13.91
N ILE A 104 29.52 -4.47 14.33
CA ILE A 104 30.21 -3.18 14.45
C ILE A 104 29.95 -2.65 15.87
N LEU A 105 31.03 -2.27 16.57
CA LEU A 105 30.98 -1.74 17.93
C LEU A 105 31.61 -0.35 17.94
N ASP A 106 30.83 0.64 17.53
CA ASP A 106 31.17 2.06 17.64
C ASP A 106 29.90 2.85 18.04
N ASP A 107 29.93 4.18 17.92
CA ASP A 107 28.78 5.04 18.24
C ASP A 107 27.56 4.72 17.37
N ASN A 108 27.76 4.11 16.20
CA ASN A 108 26.71 3.67 15.26
C ASN A 108 26.66 2.13 15.17
N TYR A 109 26.61 1.45 16.32
CA TYR A 109 26.65 0.01 16.40
C TYR A 109 25.69 -0.69 15.40
N GLU A 110 26.15 -1.85 14.93
CA GLU A 110 25.36 -2.72 14.08
C GLU A 110 25.34 -4.15 14.65
N ALA A 111 24.15 -4.74 14.69
CA ALA A 111 23.96 -6.11 15.14
C ALA A 111 23.18 -6.88 14.09
N VAL A 112 23.55 -8.16 13.88
CA VAL A 112 22.99 -8.98 12.81
C VAL A 112 22.43 -10.28 13.38
N LEU A 113 21.24 -10.67 12.91
CA LEU A 113 20.64 -11.99 13.12
C LEU A 113 20.36 -12.62 11.78
N THR A 114 20.80 -13.87 11.60
CA THR A 114 20.60 -14.63 10.36
C THR A 114 19.89 -15.94 10.63
N TYR A 115 18.67 -16.08 10.11
CA TYR A 115 17.97 -17.34 10.03
C TYR A 115 18.39 -18.08 8.78
N GLU A 116 18.75 -19.36 8.91
CA GLU A 116 19.03 -20.27 7.80
C GLU A 116 18.16 -21.52 7.87
N PHE A 117 17.60 -21.93 6.71
CA PHE A 117 16.95 -23.23 6.53
C PHE A 117 17.67 -23.96 5.41
N PHE A 118 18.41 -25.01 5.74
CA PHE A 118 19.39 -25.63 4.86
C PHE A 118 19.46 -27.15 5.03
N LEU A 119 19.97 -27.81 4.00
CA LEU A 119 20.33 -29.22 4.03
C LEU A 119 21.73 -29.37 4.66
N PRO A 120 21.92 -30.18 5.75
CA PRO A 120 23.25 -30.38 6.35
C PRO A 120 24.25 -31.00 5.34
N GLU A 121 25.50 -30.55 5.39
CA GLU A 121 26.61 -30.97 4.50
C GLU A 121 26.73 -32.52 4.32
N LYS A 122 26.48 -33.28 5.36
CA LYS A 122 26.52 -34.77 5.30
C LYS A 122 25.55 -35.38 4.26
N HIS A 123 24.53 -34.60 3.78
CA HIS A 123 23.56 -35.05 2.80
C HIS A 123 23.82 -34.45 1.39
N GLU A 124 24.79 -33.55 1.23
CA GLU A 124 25.10 -32.92 -0.03
C GLU A 124 25.59 -33.89 -1.11
N TYR A 125 26.44 -34.83 -0.72
CA TYR A 125 26.90 -35.87 -1.65
C TYR A 125 25.73 -36.69 -2.20
N THR A 126 24.83 -37.13 -1.30
CA THR A 126 23.64 -37.87 -1.71
C THR A 126 22.73 -37.01 -2.62
N TYR A 127 22.58 -35.73 -2.29
CA TYR A 127 21.82 -34.79 -3.13
C TYR A 127 22.38 -34.73 -4.54
N LYS A 128 23.71 -34.55 -4.71
CA LYS A 128 24.37 -34.49 -6.01
C LYS A 128 24.18 -35.76 -6.83
N THR A 129 24.29 -36.95 -6.19
CA THR A 129 24.03 -38.21 -6.87
C THR A 129 22.62 -38.31 -7.44
N PHE A 130 21.58 -37.83 -6.70
CA PHE A 130 20.21 -37.81 -7.20
C PHE A 130 20.02 -36.79 -8.34
N ILE A 131 20.71 -35.65 -8.26
CA ILE A 131 20.69 -34.65 -9.35
C ILE A 131 21.28 -35.23 -10.63
N GLU A 132 22.47 -35.87 -10.56
CA GLU A 132 23.11 -36.53 -11.70
C GLU A 132 22.18 -37.56 -12.37
N GLU A 133 21.44 -38.33 -11.55
CA GLU A 133 20.46 -39.26 -12.11
C GLU A 133 19.29 -38.57 -12.83
N ILE A 134 18.82 -37.41 -12.32
CA ILE A 134 17.73 -36.65 -12.96
C ILE A 134 18.20 -36.04 -14.26
N VAL A 135 19.39 -35.42 -14.29
CA VAL A 135 19.95 -34.76 -15.46
C VAL A 135 20.25 -35.77 -16.57
N ASN A 136 20.93 -36.90 -16.22
CA ASN A 136 21.28 -37.94 -17.19
C ASN A 136 20.06 -38.64 -17.80
N ARG A 137 18.97 -38.86 -17.02
CA ARG A 137 17.72 -39.42 -17.56
C ARG A 137 16.91 -38.45 -18.42
N GLY A 138 17.14 -37.11 -18.25
CA GLY A 138 16.50 -36.10 -19.10
C GLY A 138 16.98 -36.07 -20.55
N GLU A 139 18.13 -36.64 -20.83
CA GLU A 139 18.67 -36.72 -22.20
C GLU A 139 18.17 -37.95 -23.01
N ASP A 140 17.66 -39.00 -22.35
CA ASP A 140 17.38 -40.26 -23.03
C ASP A 140 15.92 -40.58 -23.37
N GLU A 141 14.94 -40.06 -22.71
CA GLU A 141 13.50 -40.29 -23.02
C GLU A 141 12.62 -39.29 -22.24
N ASP A 142 11.82 -38.46 -22.92
CA ASP A 142 10.43 -38.39 -22.48
C ASP A 142 9.45 -37.61 -23.34
N GLN A 143 8.30 -38.27 -23.55
CA GLN A 143 7.06 -37.75 -24.10
C GLN A 143 6.30 -36.85 -23.07
N ASN A 144 6.83 -36.66 -21.88
CA ASN A 144 6.31 -35.74 -20.87
C ASN A 144 7.30 -34.55 -20.71
N ASN A 145 6.96 -33.42 -21.31
CA ASN A 145 7.66 -32.13 -21.18
C ASN A 145 7.69 -31.57 -19.72
N GLU A 146 8.04 -32.37 -18.73
CA GLU A 146 8.18 -31.87 -17.39
C GLU A 146 9.57 -31.25 -17.21
N ASP A 147 9.60 -29.96 -16.88
CA ASP A 147 10.81 -29.18 -16.62
C ASP A 147 11.70 -29.83 -15.57
N ILE A 148 13.02 -29.87 -15.81
CA ILE A 148 14.04 -30.45 -14.91
C ILE A 148 13.90 -29.82 -13.51
N SER A 149 13.66 -28.52 -13.41
CA SER A 149 13.45 -27.83 -12.15
C SER A 149 12.31 -28.46 -11.33
N ASN A 150 11.17 -28.79 -11.96
CA ASN A 150 10.05 -29.44 -11.31
C ASN A 150 10.39 -30.85 -10.79
N LYS A 151 11.18 -31.62 -11.55
CA LYS A 151 11.66 -32.94 -11.13
C LYS A 151 12.57 -32.83 -9.88
N ILE A 152 13.44 -31.82 -9.86
CA ILE A 152 14.32 -31.54 -8.71
C ILE A 152 13.48 -31.16 -7.48
N TRP A 153 12.50 -30.26 -7.60
CA TRP A 153 11.63 -29.88 -6.47
C TRP A 153 10.84 -31.07 -5.90
N LYS A 154 10.32 -31.94 -6.76
CA LYS A 154 9.66 -33.19 -6.31
C LYS A 154 10.63 -34.12 -5.58
N MET A 155 11.85 -34.23 -6.07
CA MET A 155 12.91 -35.03 -5.42
C MET A 155 13.27 -34.47 -4.06
N ILE A 156 13.45 -33.14 -3.92
CA ILE A 156 13.72 -32.47 -2.65
C ILE A 156 12.59 -32.74 -1.67
N GLN A 157 11.35 -32.55 -2.10
CA GLN A 157 10.16 -32.77 -1.24
C GLN A 157 10.11 -34.19 -0.70
N LYS A 158 10.30 -35.19 -1.56
CA LYS A 158 10.15 -36.61 -1.21
C LYS A 158 11.32 -37.15 -0.39
N ASN A 159 12.54 -36.78 -0.75
CA ASN A 159 13.74 -37.46 -0.24
C ASN A 159 14.51 -36.65 0.79
N PHE A 160 14.57 -35.31 0.65
CA PHE A 160 15.49 -34.46 1.40
C PHE A 160 14.85 -33.53 2.41
N LEU A 161 13.60 -33.05 2.20
CA LEU A 161 12.97 -32.02 3.05
C LEU A 161 12.95 -32.41 4.55
N ARG A 162 12.80 -33.71 4.85
CA ARG A 162 12.83 -34.22 6.22
C ARG A 162 14.18 -34.02 6.93
N PHE A 163 15.26 -33.85 6.18
CA PHE A 163 16.62 -33.68 6.71
C PHE A 163 17.00 -32.20 6.83
N TYR A 164 16.23 -31.28 6.23
CA TYR A 164 16.46 -29.87 6.37
C TYR A 164 16.37 -29.44 7.83
N LYS A 165 17.28 -28.55 8.23
CA LYS A 165 17.37 -27.98 9.57
C LYS A 165 17.32 -26.48 9.49
N HIS A 166 16.83 -25.84 10.55
CA HIS A 166 16.92 -24.40 10.72
C HIS A 166 17.90 -24.06 11.84
N LYS A 167 18.54 -22.89 11.72
CA LYS A 167 19.34 -22.26 12.76
C LYS A 167 19.17 -20.75 12.69
N ILE A 168 19.34 -20.10 13.83
CA ILE A 168 19.45 -18.64 13.91
C ILE A 168 20.83 -18.35 14.46
N TRP A 169 21.61 -17.63 13.66
CA TRP A 169 22.94 -17.19 13.98
C TRP A 169 22.90 -15.75 14.45
N VAL A 170 23.85 -15.36 15.30
CA VAL A 170 24.01 -13.99 15.79
C VAL A 170 25.40 -13.48 15.46
N GLY A 171 25.50 -12.20 15.09
CA GLY A 171 26.73 -11.61 14.60
C GLY A 171 27.11 -12.13 13.20
N ASP A 172 28.40 -12.18 12.89
CA ASP A 172 28.88 -12.77 11.64
C ASP A 172 28.61 -14.27 11.60
N VAL A 173 27.87 -14.73 10.59
CA VAL A 173 27.50 -16.15 10.38
C VAL A 173 28.75 -17.06 10.37
N LYS A 174 29.90 -16.56 9.92
CA LYS A 174 31.16 -17.30 9.92
C LYS A 174 31.59 -17.79 11.31
N ASN A 175 31.20 -17.06 12.35
CA ASN A 175 31.52 -17.42 13.74
C ASN A 175 30.61 -18.53 14.28
N GLN A 176 29.54 -18.89 13.59
CA GLN A 176 28.55 -19.91 13.96
C GLN A 176 28.01 -19.76 15.40
N SER A 177 27.95 -18.54 15.92
CA SER A 177 27.33 -18.24 17.21
C SER A 177 25.82 -18.38 17.12
N THR A 178 25.23 -19.20 17.97
CA THR A 178 23.76 -19.44 17.96
C THR A 178 23.05 -18.47 18.88
N LEU A 179 21.82 -18.11 18.49
CA LEU A 179 20.95 -17.25 19.29
C LEU A 179 20.62 -17.91 20.64
N ASP A 180 20.80 -17.16 21.72
CA ASP A 180 20.29 -17.52 23.03
C ASP A 180 18.79 -17.15 23.13
N PRO A 181 17.92 -18.12 23.46
CA PRO A 181 16.49 -17.90 23.61
C PRO A 181 16.10 -16.82 24.62
N GLU A 182 16.88 -16.64 25.71
CA GLU A 182 16.61 -15.64 26.75
C GLU A 182 16.83 -14.22 26.21
N THR A 183 17.82 -14.02 25.34
CA THR A 183 18.07 -12.74 24.70
C THR A 183 16.91 -12.36 23.76
N LEU A 184 16.37 -13.32 23.00
CA LEU A 184 15.21 -13.06 22.14
C LEU A 184 13.95 -12.71 22.96
N ASP A 185 13.85 -13.17 24.21
CA ASP A 185 12.75 -12.80 25.10
C ASP A 185 12.70 -11.31 25.43
N ARG A 186 13.80 -10.59 25.25
CA ARG A 186 13.83 -9.13 25.46
C ARG A 186 13.17 -8.35 24.33
N PHE A 187 12.82 -9.02 23.23
CA PHE A 187 12.06 -8.45 22.11
C PHE A 187 10.57 -8.73 22.31
N ASP A 188 9.75 -7.68 22.23
CA ASP A 188 8.29 -7.79 22.22
C ASP A 188 7.76 -7.72 20.80
N TYR A 189 7.58 -8.86 20.17
CA TYR A 189 7.05 -9.01 18.83
C TYR A 189 5.52 -9.21 18.90
N GLN A 190 4.76 -8.26 18.39
CA GLN A 190 3.30 -8.36 18.32
C GLN A 190 2.83 -8.30 16.87
N PHE A 191 2.20 -9.36 16.41
CA PHE A 191 1.69 -9.50 15.06
C PHE A 191 0.16 -9.48 15.05
N LEU A 192 -0.40 -8.60 14.21
CA LEU A 192 -1.83 -8.46 13.95
C LEU A 192 -2.12 -8.89 12.52
N ASP A 193 -2.71 -10.05 12.35
CA ASP A 193 -3.13 -10.61 11.07
C ASP A 193 -4.34 -9.84 10.50
N ALA A 194 -4.48 -9.77 9.17
CA ALA A 194 -5.63 -9.17 8.48
C ALA A 194 -6.94 -9.90 8.80
N ILE A 195 -6.88 -11.25 8.84
CA ILE A 195 -8.01 -12.12 9.17
C ILE A 195 -7.83 -12.62 10.60
N ARG A 196 -8.43 -11.92 11.55
CA ARG A 196 -8.37 -12.29 12.98
C ARG A 196 -9.74 -12.41 13.58
N ASP A 197 -9.90 -13.35 14.48
CA ASP A 197 -11.05 -13.44 15.38
C ASP A 197 -10.80 -12.57 16.62
N VAL A 198 -11.00 -11.26 16.43
CA VAL A 198 -10.77 -10.25 17.48
C VAL A 198 -11.56 -10.58 18.75
N GLU A 199 -12.77 -11.11 18.60
CA GLU A 199 -13.60 -11.47 19.74
C GLU A 199 -12.98 -12.60 20.55
N ARG A 200 -12.51 -13.64 19.87
CA ARG A 200 -11.85 -14.77 20.51
C ARG A 200 -10.56 -14.37 21.21
N ASP A 201 -9.71 -13.62 20.53
CA ASP A 201 -8.38 -13.26 21.02
C ASP A 201 -8.45 -12.22 22.16
N MET A 202 -9.44 -11.34 22.11
CA MET A 202 -9.64 -10.30 23.11
C MET A 202 -10.34 -10.82 24.38
N LEU A 203 -11.39 -11.63 24.23
CA LEU A 203 -12.36 -11.89 25.30
C LEU A 203 -12.40 -13.34 25.80
N SER A 204 -11.97 -14.32 24.99
CA SER A 204 -12.14 -15.73 25.33
C SER A 204 -10.83 -16.43 25.67
N GLY A 205 -10.87 -17.31 26.68
CA GLY A 205 -9.75 -18.15 27.09
C GLY A 205 -9.08 -17.72 28.40
N LYS A 206 -8.24 -18.64 28.93
CA LYS A 206 -7.52 -18.43 30.20
C LYS A 206 -6.48 -17.30 30.12
N ASN A 207 -5.96 -17.03 28.93
CA ASN A 207 -4.93 -16.00 28.67
C ASN A 207 -5.44 -14.94 27.68
N SER A 208 -6.69 -14.46 27.86
CA SER A 208 -7.19 -13.39 26.98
C SER A 208 -6.41 -12.10 27.22
N LEU A 209 -6.19 -11.33 26.14
CA LEU A 209 -5.50 -10.04 26.18
C LEU A 209 -6.09 -9.10 27.25
N LEU A 210 -7.43 -9.08 27.35
CA LEU A 210 -8.14 -8.28 28.35
C LEU A 210 -7.72 -8.63 29.78
N LYS A 211 -7.56 -9.90 30.10
CA LYS A 211 -7.13 -10.34 31.44
C LYS A 211 -5.72 -9.89 31.78
N GLU A 212 -4.79 -10.05 30.85
CA GLU A 212 -3.38 -9.64 31.05
C GLU A 212 -3.30 -8.13 31.30
N VAL A 213 -4.07 -7.34 30.56
CA VAL A 213 -4.12 -5.90 30.72
C VAL A 213 -4.80 -5.50 32.04
N ILE A 214 -5.92 -6.14 32.42
CA ILE A 214 -6.60 -5.87 33.70
C ILE A 214 -5.68 -6.21 34.89
N ASP A 215 -5.00 -7.35 34.88
CA ASP A 215 -4.08 -7.77 35.94
C ASP A 215 -2.96 -6.73 36.18
N PHE A 216 -2.40 -6.18 35.12
CA PHE A 216 -1.40 -5.12 35.23
C PHE A 216 -1.98 -3.82 35.82
N PHE A 217 -3.12 -3.36 35.29
CA PHE A 217 -3.74 -2.13 35.74
C PHE A 217 -4.49 -2.27 37.08
N MET A 218 -4.58 -3.48 37.61
CA MET A 218 -5.07 -3.70 38.95
C MET A 218 -4.10 -3.05 39.95
N ASP A 219 -4.66 -2.31 40.92
CA ASP A 219 -3.90 -1.54 41.89
C ASP A 219 -2.92 -0.52 41.30
N TYR A 220 -3.22 -0.02 40.08
CA TYR A 220 -2.37 0.97 39.40
C TYR A 220 -2.21 2.25 40.19
N ASP A 221 -3.19 2.62 41.00
CA ASP A 221 -3.14 3.74 41.94
C ASP A 221 -2.00 3.59 42.98
N ILE A 222 -1.73 2.36 43.45
CA ILE A 222 -0.61 2.08 44.33
C ILE A 222 0.71 1.95 43.53
N LYS A 223 0.67 1.24 42.42
CA LYS A 223 1.83 0.99 41.57
C LYS A 223 2.43 2.27 40.96
N SER A 224 1.58 3.28 40.68
CA SER A 224 1.98 4.57 40.10
C SER A 224 2.30 5.65 41.15
N ASP A 225 2.12 5.38 42.44
CA ASP A 225 2.42 6.33 43.50
C ASP A 225 3.90 6.43 43.78
N SER A 226 4.51 7.49 43.28
CA SER A 226 5.95 7.76 43.45
C SER A 226 6.34 8.14 44.92
N THR A 227 5.37 8.33 45.81
CA THR A 227 5.63 8.61 47.21
C THR A 227 5.89 7.36 48.05
N LEU A 228 5.52 6.19 47.51
CA LEU A 228 5.71 4.89 48.15
C LEU A 228 6.94 4.18 47.58
N ASP A 229 7.76 3.62 48.44
CA ASP A 229 8.83 2.71 48.00
C ASP A 229 8.25 1.35 47.57
N LYS A 230 9.02 0.57 46.79
CA LYS A 230 8.57 -0.75 46.27
C LYS A 230 8.11 -1.70 47.36
N LYS A 231 8.70 -1.61 48.57
CA LYS A 231 8.33 -2.48 49.68
C LYS A 231 6.98 -2.09 50.26
N ALA A 232 6.71 -0.80 50.42
CA ALA A 232 5.43 -0.26 50.86
C ALA A 232 4.32 -0.53 49.83
N GLN A 233 4.61 -0.36 48.53
CA GLN A 233 3.68 -0.72 47.46
C GLN A 233 3.28 -2.21 47.52
N ASN A 234 4.25 -3.11 47.63
CA ASN A 234 3.99 -4.56 47.72
C ASN A 234 3.18 -4.94 48.97
N VAL A 235 3.45 -4.30 50.12
CA VAL A 235 2.64 -4.51 51.37
C VAL A 235 1.19 -4.05 51.16
N ALA A 236 0.99 -2.87 50.56
CA ALA A 236 -0.36 -2.36 50.31
C ALA A 236 -1.14 -3.24 49.32
N ILE A 237 -0.51 -3.72 48.26
CA ILE A 237 -1.12 -4.63 47.28
C ILE A 237 -1.46 -5.97 47.94
N ASN A 238 -0.54 -6.56 48.72
CA ASN A 238 -0.81 -7.81 49.42
C ASN A 238 -1.96 -7.68 50.41
N THR A 239 -2.06 -6.55 51.12
CA THR A 239 -3.20 -6.27 52.02
C THR A 239 -4.53 -6.29 51.24
N ARG A 240 -4.60 -5.66 50.07
CA ARG A 240 -5.80 -5.70 49.23
C ARG A 240 -6.13 -7.12 48.76
N ARG A 241 -5.11 -7.92 48.39
CA ARG A 241 -5.28 -9.33 47.98
C ARG A 241 -5.77 -10.20 49.14
N ASP A 242 -5.26 -9.98 50.34
CA ASP A 242 -5.71 -10.70 51.54
C ASP A 242 -7.17 -10.36 51.85
N ASP A 243 -7.55 -9.07 51.82
CA ASP A 243 -8.93 -8.64 51.99
C ASP A 243 -9.87 -9.24 50.93
N PHE A 244 -9.43 -9.32 49.69
CA PHE A 244 -10.18 -9.98 48.63
C PHE A 244 -10.33 -11.49 48.88
N ALA A 245 -9.28 -12.17 49.31
CA ALA A 245 -9.29 -13.60 49.61
C ALA A 245 -10.29 -13.91 50.77
N ILE A 246 -10.36 -13.06 51.80
CA ILE A 246 -11.34 -13.17 52.89
C ILE A 246 -12.76 -13.08 52.32
N LYS A 247 -13.08 -12.03 51.53
CA LYS A 247 -14.41 -11.86 50.92
C LYS A 247 -14.78 -12.99 49.96
N SER A 248 -13.81 -13.52 49.21
CA SER A 248 -14.02 -14.64 48.32
C SER A 248 -14.36 -15.93 49.06
N ASN A 249 -13.68 -16.17 50.18
CA ASN A 249 -13.97 -17.33 51.04
C ASN A 249 -15.36 -17.22 51.66
N ASP A 250 -15.77 -16.04 52.07
CA ASP A 250 -17.14 -15.81 52.64
C ASP A 250 -18.20 -16.15 51.58
N LEU A 251 -18.00 -15.68 50.30
CA LEU A 251 -18.90 -16.01 49.19
C LEU A 251 -18.95 -17.52 48.91
N LEU A 252 -17.82 -18.22 48.95
CA LEU A 252 -17.75 -19.67 48.77
C LEU A 252 -18.46 -20.42 49.92
N ASN A 253 -18.31 -19.92 51.15
CA ASN A 253 -19.00 -20.47 52.31
C ASN A 253 -20.52 -20.34 52.20
N ASP A 254 -21.01 -19.20 51.69
CA ASP A 254 -22.42 -19.00 51.41
C ASP A 254 -22.95 -19.98 50.36
N ILE A 255 -22.18 -20.19 49.28
CA ILE A 255 -22.53 -21.19 48.24
C ILE A 255 -22.57 -22.59 48.85
N HIS A 256 -21.56 -22.94 49.64
CA HIS A 256 -21.49 -24.25 50.32
C HIS A 256 -22.67 -24.45 51.26
N ALA A 257 -23.09 -23.40 51.99
CA ALA A 257 -24.28 -23.45 52.87
C ALA A 257 -25.55 -23.72 52.04
N ARG A 258 -25.71 -23.12 50.89
CA ARG A 258 -26.89 -23.28 50.01
C ARG A 258 -26.97 -24.67 49.40
N ILE A 259 -25.83 -25.28 49.01
CA ILE A 259 -25.81 -26.63 48.42
C ILE A 259 -25.75 -27.75 49.46
N LYS A 260 -25.67 -27.45 50.77
CA LYS A 260 -25.46 -28.42 51.86
C LYS A 260 -26.38 -29.63 51.83
N HIS A 261 -27.69 -29.42 51.55
CA HIS A 261 -28.65 -30.53 51.46
C HIS A 261 -28.49 -31.33 50.16
N GLY A 262 -28.36 -30.65 49.00
CA GLY A 262 -28.10 -31.33 47.72
C GLY A 262 -26.78 -32.08 47.68
N LYS A 263 -25.74 -31.54 48.36
CA LYS A 263 -24.44 -32.22 48.50
C LYS A 263 -24.57 -33.58 49.16
N LYS A 264 -25.39 -33.71 50.25
CA LYS A 264 -25.63 -35.01 50.92
C LYS A 264 -26.22 -36.03 49.96
N GLU A 265 -27.15 -35.60 49.11
CA GLU A 265 -27.82 -36.46 48.14
C GLU A 265 -26.86 -36.91 47.04
N ILE A 266 -26.11 -35.97 46.44
CA ILE A 266 -25.06 -36.28 45.45
C ILE A 266 -24.01 -37.24 45.99
N LEU A 267 -23.54 -37.03 47.21
CA LEU A 267 -22.55 -37.86 47.87
C LEU A 267 -23.12 -39.26 48.21
N SER A 268 -24.43 -39.38 48.50
CA SER A 268 -25.08 -40.68 48.67
C SER A 268 -25.04 -41.54 47.40
N TYR A 269 -25.28 -40.90 46.24
CA TYR A 269 -25.14 -41.60 44.94
C TYR A 269 -23.69 -42.03 44.68
N ALA A 270 -22.74 -41.16 44.99
CA ALA A 270 -21.30 -41.52 44.86
C ALA A 270 -20.93 -42.71 45.76
N THR A 271 -21.49 -42.79 46.97
CA THR A 271 -21.32 -43.94 47.86
C THR A 271 -21.95 -45.21 47.30
N GLN A 272 -23.17 -45.11 46.75
CA GLN A 272 -23.86 -46.24 46.13
C GLN A 272 -23.15 -46.79 44.89
N THR A 273 -22.47 -45.94 44.13
CA THR A 273 -21.69 -46.32 42.93
C THR A 273 -20.27 -46.83 43.26
N GLY A 274 -19.91 -46.92 44.55
CA GLY A 274 -18.60 -47.41 44.98
C GLY A 274 -17.50 -46.33 45.02
N ALA A 275 -17.82 -45.06 44.82
CA ALA A 275 -16.83 -43.98 44.89
C ALA A 275 -16.28 -43.73 46.30
N SER A 276 -16.85 -44.38 47.32
CA SER A 276 -16.34 -44.37 48.73
C SER A 276 -15.42 -45.52 49.07
N PHE A 277 -14.84 -46.18 48.06
CA PHE A 277 -13.90 -47.29 48.26
C PHE A 277 -12.68 -46.84 49.10
N ASN A 278 -12.21 -47.67 50.03
CA ASN A 278 -11.13 -47.38 50.99
C ASN A 278 -11.38 -46.16 51.92
N ASN A 279 -12.59 -45.93 52.34
CA ASN A 279 -12.99 -44.80 53.21
C ASN A 279 -12.78 -43.40 52.57
N ALA A 280 -12.65 -43.33 51.26
CA ALA A 280 -12.63 -42.03 50.56
C ALA A 280 -14.00 -41.42 50.58
N LEU A 281 -14.11 -40.16 51.02
CA LEU A 281 -15.35 -39.38 50.99
C LEU A 281 -15.19 -38.25 49.98
N PRO A 282 -15.86 -38.33 48.85
CA PRO A 282 -15.88 -37.21 47.90
C PRO A 282 -16.37 -35.92 48.59
N ASN A 283 -15.74 -34.81 48.29
CA ASN A 283 -16.10 -33.51 48.82
C ASN A 283 -16.06 -32.44 47.70
N PHE A 284 -16.78 -31.34 47.91
CA PHE A 284 -16.66 -30.16 47.04
C PHE A 284 -15.79 -29.14 47.76
N GLU A 285 -14.68 -28.79 47.14
CA GLU A 285 -13.84 -27.67 47.55
C GLU A 285 -13.65 -26.73 46.35
N GLY A 286 -13.50 -25.46 46.61
CA GLY A 286 -13.22 -24.45 45.61
C GLY A 286 -12.43 -23.31 46.23
N ALA A 287 -11.60 -22.69 45.41
CA ALA A 287 -10.96 -21.42 45.73
C ALA A 287 -11.31 -20.46 44.59
N LEU A 288 -11.62 -19.23 44.95
CA LEU A 288 -11.94 -18.15 43.98
C LEU A 288 -10.76 -17.20 43.97
N SER A 289 -9.99 -17.24 42.87
CA SER A 289 -8.90 -16.31 42.68
C SER A 289 -9.37 -15.03 41.98
N GLU A 290 -8.62 -13.94 42.12
CA GLU A 290 -8.88 -12.69 41.37
C GLU A 290 -8.93 -12.93 39.87
N LEU A 291 -8.02 -13.75 39.34
CA LEU A 291 -7.96 -14.14 37.93
C LEU A 291 -9.24 -14.82 37.41
N GLU A 292 -9.92 -15.59 38.26
CA GLU A 292 -11.19 -16.23 37.88
C GLU A 292 -12.33 -15.22 37.80
N ILE A 293 -12.32 -14.22 38.68
CA ILE A 293 -13.33 -13.12 38.64
C ILE A 293 -13.10 -12.25 37.41
N TYR A 294 -11.85 -11.95 37.00
CA TYR A 294 -11.61 -11.21 35.76
C TYR A 294 -12.21 -11.90 34.54
N SER A 295 -12.33 -13.24 34.58
CA SER A 295 -12.96 -13.99 33.48
C SER A 295 -14.46 -13.73 33.32
N VAL A 296 -15.10 -13.18 34.34
CA VAL A 296 -16.52 -12.81 34.35
C VAL A 296 -16.70 -11.35 33.89
N LEU A 297 -15.64 -10.53 33.97
CA LEU A 297 -15.69 -9.16 33.49
C LEU A 297 -15.84 -9.14 31.97
N GLN A 298 -16.82 -8.39 31.50
CA GLN A 298 -17.07 -8.17 30.07
C GLN A 298 -16.74 -6.73 29.71
N LEU A 299 -16.04 -6.54 28.64
CA LEU A 299 -15.85 -5.22 28.07
C LEU A 299 -17.18 -4.73 27.50
N ILE A 300 -17.66 -3.61 28.02
CA ILE A 300 -18.93 -2.99 27.63
C ILE A 300 -18.64 -1.61 27.05
N VAL A 301 -19.23 -1.32 25.92
CA VAL A 301 -19.24 0.03 25.34
C VAL A 301 -20.46 0.77 25.83
N GLU A 302 -20.27 1.86 26.55
CA GLU A 302 -21.32 2.74 27.02
C GLU A 302 -21.39 3.97 26.12
N TYR A 303 -22.56 4.19 25.52
CA TYR A 303 -22.82 5.35 24.68
C TYR A 303 -23.30 6.53 25.55
N GLU A 304 -23.17 7.76 25.04
CA GLU A 304 -23.66 8.98 25.71
C GLU A 304 -25.15 8.92 26.05
N THR A 305 -25.90 8.10 25.31
CA THR A 305 -27.33 7.81 25.59
C THR A 305 -27.56 6.92 26.81
N GLY A 306 -26.49 6.42 27.46
CA GLY A 306 -26.57 5.47 28.58
C GLY A 306 -26.79 4.01 28.14
N ILE A 307 -26.85 3.74 26.85
CA ILE A 307 -26.99 2.37 26.35
C ILE A 307 -25.63 1.65 26.48
N LYS A 308 -25.67 0.46 27.08
CA LYS A 308 -24.52 -0.41 27.30
C LYS A 308 -24.57 -1.63 26.38
N ILE A 309 -23.58 -1.76 25.48
CA ILE A 309 -23.51 -2.88 24.56
C ILE A 309 -22.22 -3.67 24.85
N PRO A 310 -22.29 -4.98 25.09
CA PRO A 310 -21.08 -5.81 25.19
C PRO A 310 -20.23 -5.69 23.94
N ALA A 311 -18.91 -5.62 24.08
CA ALA A 311 -17.98 -5.46 22.96
C ALA A 311 -18.22 -6.47 21.83
N ARG A 312 -18.55 -7.74 22.18
CA ARG A 312 -18.88 -8.80 21.23
C ARG A 312 -20.06 -8.48 20.29
N ASN A 313 -20.94 -7.55 20.67
CA ASN A 313 -22.10 -7.16 19.88
C ASN A 313 -21.87 -5.89 19.08
N ASN A 314 -20.66 -5.33 19.10
CA ASN A 314 -20.27 -4.17 18.29
C ASN A 314 -19.75 -4.60 16.92
N GLY A 315 -19.69 -3.65 15.99
CA GLY A 315 -19.12 -3.90 14.66
C GLY A 315 -17.63 -4.24 14.73
N LEU A 316 -17.16 -5.08 13.82
CA LEU A 316 -15.78 -5.58 13.73
C LEU A 316 -14.74 -4.46 13.73
N GLY A 317 -14.99 -3.36 13.01
CA GLY A 317 -14.04 -2.23 12.96
C GLY A 317 -13.83 -1.57 14.33
N TYR A 318 -14.89 -1.41 15.11
CA TYR A 318 -14.78 -0.86 16.46
C TYR A 318 -14.01 -1.81 17.39
N ASN A 319 -14.30 -3.10 17.32
CA ASN A 319 -13.60 -4.12 18.11
C ASN A 319 -12.11 -4.22 17.73
N ASN A 320 -11.76 -4.03 16.46
CA ASN A 320 -10.37 -3.93 16.03
C ASN A 320 -9.62 -2.78 16.69
N LEU A 321 -10.23 -1.61 16.80
CA LEU A 321 -9.62 -0.46 17.48
C LEU A 321 -9.43 -0.70 18.98
N ILE A 322 -10.42 -1.31 19.64
CA ILE A 322 -10.29 -1.69 21.05
C ILE A 322 -9.16 -2.70 21.23
N TYR A 323 -9.11 -3.73 20.38
CA TYR A 323 -8.07 -4.74 20.43
C TYR A 323 -6.67 -4.13 20.30
N MET A 324 -6.46 -3.26 19.31
CA MET A 324 -5.19 -2.55 19.14
C MET A 324 -4.84 -1.68 20.37
N SER A 325 -5.83 -1.03 20.96
CA SER A 325 -5.61 -0.24 22.18
C SER A 325 -5.18 -1.11 23.36
N LEU A 326 -5.81 -2.26 23.55
CA LEU A 326 -5.42 -3.23 24.58
C LEU A 326 -4.03 -3.83 24.31
N LEU A 327 -3.71 -4.11 23.07
CA LEU A 327 -2.40 -4.62 22.69
C LEU A 327 -1.28 -3.61 22.97
N LEU A 328 -1.49 -2.33 22.65
CA LEU A 328 -0.53 -1.27 22.97
C LEU A 328 -0.41 -1.08 24.49
N ALA A 329 -1.50 -1.21 25.23
CA ALA A 329 -1.45 -1.21 26.69
C ALA A 329 -0.59 -2.40 27.21
N LYS A 330 -0.77 -3.60 26.67
CA LYS A 330 0.07 -4.77 26.98
C LYS A 330 1.54 -4.52 26.64
N MET A 331 1.86 -3.95 25.49
CA MET A 331 3.26 -3.64 25.12
C MET A 331 3.88 -2.64 26.11
N GLN A 332 3.11 -1.65 26.59
CA GLN A 332 3.56 -0.74 27.64
C GLN A 332 3.86 -1.48 28.96
N VAL A 333 3.03 -2.47 29.30
CA VAL A 333 3.25 -3.35 30.47
C VAL A 333 4.54 -4.12 30.31
N ASN A 334 4.73 -4.75 29.15
CA ASN A 334 5.90 -5.56 28.85
C ASN A 334 7.21 -4.77 28.88
N ALA A 335 7.18 -3.49 28.55
CA ALA A 335 8.33 -2.58 28.58
C ALA A 335 8.61 -1.97 29.98
N ASN A 336 7.75 -2.24 30.97
CA ASN A 336 7.89 -1.61 32.27
C ASN A 336 8.92 -2.35 33.15
N VAL A 337 10.11 -1.75 33.26
CA VAL A 337 11.22 -2.29 34.06
C VAL A 337 10.88 -2.33 35.56
N GLU A 338 10.11 -1.38 36.07
CA GLU A 338 9.72 -1.35 37.48
C GLU A 338 8.83 -2.55 37.88
N HIS A 339 8.07 -3.05 36.90
CA HIS A 339 7.17 -4.19 37.11
C HIS A 339 7.82 -5.53 36.83
N LEU A 340 8.62 -5.63 35.76
CA LEU A 340 9.18 -6.89 35.24
C LEU A 340 10.68 -7.07 35.53
N ASP A 341 11.34 -6.03 36.05
CA ASP A 341 12.77 -6.00 36.34
C ASP A 341 13.59 -6.49 35.12
N SER A 342 14.46 -7.45 35.30
CA SER A 342 15.29 -8.03 34.22
C SER A 342 14.50 -8.72 33.11
N ASN A 343 13.20 -8.98 33.29
CA ASN A 343 12.32 -9.59 32.28
C ASN A 343 11.59 -8.54 31.40
N ALA A 344 11.75 -7.26 31.69
CA ALA A 344 11.15 -6.21 30.87
C ALA A 344 11.66 -6.27 29.43
N LYS A 345 10.75 -6.03 28.47
CA LYS A 345 11.10 -6.02 27.05
C LYS A 345 11.83 -4.72 26.70
N VAL A 346 12.92 -4.84 25.98
CA VAL A 346 13.78 -3.71 25.59
C VAL A 346 13.36 -3.16 24.23
N PHE A 347 12.97 -4.03 23.31
CA PHE A 347 12.58 -3.65 21.98
C PHE A 347 11.17 -4.14 21.64
N SER A 348 10.26 -3.19 21.46
CA SER A 348 8.86 -3.47 21.12
C SER A 348 8.57 -3.19 19.65
N MET A 349 8.09 -4.21 18.93
CA MET A 349 7.69 -4.17 17.53
C MET A 349 6.22 -4.46 17.38
N LEU A 350 5.52 -3.65 16.60
CA LEU A 350 4.13 -3.88 16.23
C LEU A 350 4.02 -4.08 14.72
N ILE A 351 3.54 -5.23 14.32
CA ILE A 351 3.33 -5.59 12.93
C ILE A 351 1.82 -5.69 12.70
N ILE A 352 1.31 -4.95 11.72
CA ILE A 352 -0.12 -4.91 11.41
C ILE A 352 -0.31 -5.22 9.93
N GLU A 353 -1.05 -6.29 9.65
CA GLU A 353 -1.45 -6.63 8.30
C GLU A 353 -2.84 -6.05 8.03
N GLU A 354 -2.94 -5.25 6.97
CA GLU A 354 -4.16 -4.63 6.45
C GLU A 354 -5.09 -4.05 7.54
N PRO A 355 -4.64 -3.06 8.32
CA PRO A 355 -5.44 -2.49 9.42
C PRO A 355 -6.73 -1.82 8.94
N GLU A 356 -6.83 -1.48 7.64
CA GLU A 356 -8.04 -0.96 7.02
C GLU A 356 -9.20 -1.94 6.97
N SER A 357 -8.94 -3.22 7.10
CA SER A 357 -9.98 -4.26 7.06
C SER A 357 -11.07 -3.94 8.08
N HIS A 358 -12.30 -3.72 7.59
CA HIS A 358 -13.47 -3.34 8.37
C HIS A 358 -13.44 -1.95 9.03
N LEU A 359 -12.42 -1.10 8.78
CA LEU A 359 -12.36 0.26 9.31
C LEU A 359 -12.98 1.27 8.33
N HIS A 360 -13.86 2.12 8.86
CA HIS A 360 -14.34 3.27 8.09
C HIS A 360 -13.16 4.19 7.70
N PRO A 361 -13.13 4.76 6.47
CA PRO A 361 -12.02 5.59 5.99
C PRO A 361 -11.53 6.66 6.97
N SER A 362 -12.45 7.38 7.62
CA SER A 362 -12.09 8.39 8.62
C SER A 362 -11.37 7.82 9.85
N MET A 363 -11.58 6.54 10.16
CA MET A 363 -10.92 5.87 11.28
C MET A 363 -9.52 5.37 10.91
N GLN A 364 -9.27 5.06 9.64
CA GLN A 364 -7.95 4.65 9.16
C GLN A 364 -6.92 5.76 9.37
N PHE A 365 -7.28 7.00 9.07
CA PHE A 365 -6.42 8.16 9.32
C PHE A 365 -6.15 8.38 10.81
N LYS A 366 -7.19 8.27 11.66
CA LYS A 366 -7.05 8.38 13.11
C LYS A 366 -6.16 7.29 13.70
N LEU A 367 -6.25 6.07 13.16
CA LEU A 367 -5.42 4.95 13.59
C LEU A 367 -3.94 5.26 13.43
N LEU A 368 -3.50 5.73 12.25
CA LEU A 368 -2.10 6.04 12.03
C LEU A 368 -1.60 7.17 12.93
N LYS A 369 -2.39 8.21 13.11
CA LYS A 369 -2.05 9.28 14.05
C LYS A 369 -1.91 8.76 15.49
N PHE A 370 -2.76 7.82 15.89
CA PHE A 370 -2.68 7.15 17.17
C PHE A 370 -1.40 6.31 17.29
N LEU A 371 -1.05 5.53 16.27
CA LEU A 371 0.17 4.75 16.24
C LEU A 371 1.42 5.64 16.33
N GLU A 372 1.46 6.72 15.57
CA GLU A 372 2.57 7.68 15.59
C GLU A 372 2.73 8.35 16.96
N ASN A 373 1.64 8.71 17.62
CA ASN A 373 1.68 9.26 18.98
C ASN A 373 2.25 8.25 20.00
N ASN A 374 1.89 6.96 19.86
CA ASN A 374 2.43 5.92 20.74
C ASN A 374 3.92 5.64 20.47
N ARG A 375 4.37 5.74 19.20
CA ARG A 375 5.79 5.70 18.85
C ARG A 375 6.54 6.87 19.49
N LYS A 376 6.07 8.11 19.29
CA LYS A 376 6.68 9.31 19.92
C LYS A 376 6.72 9.22 21.44
N ALA A 377 5.75 8.59 22.05
CA ALA A 377 5.72 8.32 23.50
C ALA A 377 6.62 7.11 23.89
N LYS A 378 7.39 6.54 22.97
CA LYS A 378 8.28 5.39 23.16
C LYS A 378 7.59 4.13 23.72
N LYS A 379 6.27 4.00 23.54
CA LYS A 379 5.50 2.79 23.93
C LYS A 379 5.71 1.64 22.94
N VAL A 380 5.97 1.96 21.70
CA VAL A 380 6.37 1.05 20.63
C VAL A 380 7.58 1.67 19.93
N ARG A 381 8.63 0.87 19.68
CA ARG A 381 9.84 1.34 19.04
C ARG A 381 9.69 1.41 17.51
N GLN A 382 9.22 0.32 16.89
CA GLN A 382 9.08 0.23 15.45
C GLN A 382 7.74 -0.41 15.06
N ILE A 383 7.13 0.11 13.99
CA ILE A 383 5.82 -0.31 13.51
C ILE A 383 5.91 -0.64 12.04
N PHE A 384 5.43 -1.81 11.65
CA PHE A 384 5.32 -2.26 10.26
C PHE A 384 3.84 -2.40 9.91
N VAL A 385 3.41 -1.76 8.83
CA VAL A 385 2.01 -1.79 8.39
C VAL A 385 1.98 -2.18 6.92
N THR A 386 1.32 -3.28 6.58
CA THR A 386 0.97 -3.53 5.17
C THR A 386 -0.40 -2.96 4.88
N THR A 387 -0.57 -2.33 3.73
CA THR A 387 -1.84 -1.70 3.39
C THR A 387 -2.10 -1.65 1.89
N HIS A 388 -3.38 -1.72 1.53
CA HIS A 388 -3.92 -1.36 0.21
C HIS A 388 -4.73 -0.06 0.25
N SER A 389 -4.79 0.61 1.41
CA SER A 389 -5.59 1.80 1.61
C SER A 389 -4.87 3.06 1.15
N THR A 390 -5.48 3.79 0.24
CA THR A 390 -5.05 5.15 -0.14
C THR A 390 -5.12 6.12 1.03
N HIS A 391 -6.06 5.92 1.97
CA HIS A 391 -6.20 6.75 3.17
C HIS A 391 -5.04 6.53 4.16
N ILE A 392 -4.59 5.28 4.32
CA ILE A 392 -3.43 4.97 5.16
C ILE A 392 -2.17 5.53 4.51
N THR A 393 -1.99 5.30 3.22
CA THR A 393 -0.83 5.77 2.47
C THR A 393 -0.70 7.29 2.48
N SER A 394 -1.81 8.03 2.37
CA SER A 394 -1.81 9.50 2.44
C SER A 394 -1.58 10.06 3.85
N ALA A 395 -1.69 9.24 4.89
CA ALA A 395 -1.50 9.66 6.26
C ALA A 395 -0.05 9.52 6.77
N VAL A 396 0.85 8.95 5.96
CA VAL A 396 2.29 8.83 6.23
C VAL A 396 3.08 9.68 5.25
N THR A 397 4.31 10.05 5.61
CA THR A 397 5.23 10.74 4.71
C THR A 397 5.81 9.77 3.69
N LEU A 398 6.30 10.26 2.56
CA LEU A 398 6.95 9.42 1.55
C LEU A 398 8.13 8.62 2.11
N ASP A 399 8.85 9.17 3.09
CA ASP A 399 9.97 8.49 3.73
C ASP A 399 9.56 7.17 4.39
N ASN A 400 8.32 7.07 4.85
CA ASN A 400 7.80 5.89 5.52
C ASN A 400 7.18 4.86 4.56
N ILE A 401 7.14 5.14 3.26
CA ILE A 401 6.53 4.27 2.25
C ILE A 401 7.60 3.36 1.63
N ILE A 402 7.33 2.06 1.66
CA ILE A 402 8.11 1.01 1.00
C ILE A 402 7.17 0.34 0.00
N CYS A 403 7.52 0.33 -1.28
CA CYS A 403 6.69 -0.25 -2.32
C CYS A 403 7.28 -1.56 -2.81
N LEU A 404 6.54 -2.67 -2.64
CA LEU A 404 6.89 -3.96 -3.20
C LEU A 404 6.19 -4.15 -4.55
N TYR A 405 6.90 -4.64 -5.54
CA TYR A 405 6.37 -4.91 -6.87
C TYR A 405 6.88 -6.22 -7.45
N GLU A 406 6.08 -6.81 -8.33
CA GLU A 406 6.47 -8.05 -9.00
C GLU A 406 7.44 -7.77 -10.14
N LYS A 407 8.45 -8.62 -10.26
CA LYS A 407 9.35 -8.76 -11.39
C LYS A 407 9.22 -10.15 -11.99
N ASN A 408 9.73 -10.36 -13.21
CA ASN A 408 9.68 -11.66 -13.90
C ASN A 408 10.31 -12.81 -13.09
N ASP A 409 11.25 -12.50 -12.20
CA ASP A 409 12.03 -13.44 -11.40
C ASP A 409 11.79 -13.31 -9.88
N GLY A 410 10.69 -12.70 -9.49
CA GLY A 410 10.30 -12.57 -8.07
C GLY A 410 9.77 -11.20 -7.68
N THR A 411 9.98 -10.82 -6.44
CA THR A 411 9.57 -9.51 -5.89
C THR A 411 10.78 -8.60 -5.71
N ASP A 412 10.61 -7.32 -6.00
CA ASP A 412 11.61 -6.28 -5.77
C ASP A 412 11.01 -5.11 -4.96
N VAL A 413 11.83 -4.14 -4.56
CA VAL A 413 11.45 -3.03 -3.69
C VAL A 413 11.79 -1.68 -4.29
N ALA A 414 10.88 -0.71 -4.13
CA ALA A 414 11.08 0.68 -4.48
C ALA A 414 10.88 1.58 -3.25
N TYR A 415 11.60 2.73 -3.24
CA TYR A 415 11.57 3.70 -2.14
C TYR A 415 11.20 5.08 -2.69
N PRO A 416 9.91 5.43 -2.72
CA PRO A 416 9.45 6.68 -3.32
C PRO A 416 10.18 7.93 -2.84
N ALA A 417 10.54 7.99 -1.57
CA ALA A 417 11.25 9.15 -1.02
C ALA A 417 12.69 9.31 -1.55
N LYS A 418 13.37 8.21 -1.87
CA LYS A 418 14.76 8.21 -2.33
C LYS A 418 14.91 8.62 -3.81
N THR A 419 13.80 8.72 -4.53
CA THR A 419 13.80 9.05 -5.96
C THR A 419 14.04 10.54 -6.26
N PHE A 420 13.82 11.42 -5.28
CA PHE A 420 13.90 12.87 -5.45
C PHE A 420 15.34 13.38 -5.35
N THR A 421 16.16 12.97 -6.31
CA THR A 421 17.56 13.41 -6.44
C THR A 421 17.79 14.03 -7.82
N ASP A 422 18.64 15.07 -7.89
CA ASP A 422 19.09 15.64 -9.16
C ASP A 422 20.22 14.80 -9.78
N GLU A 423 20.71 15.21 -10.97
CA GLU A 423 21.81 14.54 -11.68
C GLU A 423 23.14 14.54 -10.88
N HIS A 424 23.23 15.35 -9.85
CA HIS A 424 24.39 15.45 -8.96
C HIS A 424 24.20 14.73 -7.63
N GLY A 425 23.03 14.07 -7.45
CA GLY A 425 22.69 13.36 -6.22
C GLY A 425 22.19 14.24 -5.07
N ASN A 426 21.87 15.53 -5.32
CA ASN A 426 21.27 16.38 -4.31
C ASN A 426 19.76 16.20 -4.23
N GLU A 427 19.19 16.25 -3.03
CA GLU A 427 17.75 16.10 -2.81
C GLU A 427 16.95 17.27 -3.42
N VAL A 428 15.92 16.96 -4.21
CA VAL A 428 14.98 17.91 -4.81
C VAL A 428 13.77 18.09 -3.88
N ILE A 429 14.00 18.80 -2.78
CA ILE A 429 13.01 19.00 -1.69
C ILE A 429 11.69 19.57 -2.20
N SER A 430 11.71 20.52 -3.14
CA SER A 430 10.50 21.18 -3.66
C SER A 430 9.56 20.19 -4.37
N SER A 431 10.11 19.25 -5.15
CA SER A 431 9.32 18.25 -5.85
C SER A 431 8.78 17.19 -4.89
N LYS A 432 9.59 16.74 -3.92
CA LYS A 432 9.15 15.81 -2.86
C LYS A 432 7.98 16.40 -2.07
N GLN A 433 8.11 17.65 -1.59
CA GLN A 433 7.05 18.33 -0.86
C GLN A 433 5.80 18.57 -1.70
N TYR A 434 5.96 18.83 -3.02
CA TYR A 434 4.83 18.97 -3.93
C TYR A 434 4.05 17.65 -4.00
N ILE A 435 4.73 16.53 -4.21
CA ILE A 435 4.12 15.21 -4.29
C ILE A 435 3.46 14.81 -2.97
N GLU A 436 4.09 15.02 -1.83
CA GLU A 436 3.50 14.74 -0.53
C GLU A 436 2.17 15.48 -0.30
N ARG A 437 2.10 16.74 -0.73
CA ARG A 437 0.84 17.51 -0.66
C ARG A 437 -0.20 17.08 -1.69
N PHE A 438 0.25 16.55 -2.84
CA PHE A 438 -0.63 16.08 -3.90
C PHE A 438 -1.24 14.71 -3.57
N LEU A 439 -0.52 13.84 -2.87
CA LEU A 439 -0.96 12.50 -2.47
C LEU A 439 -1.98 12.59 -1.34
N ASP A 440 -3.18 13.06 -1.66
CA ASP A 440 -4.35 12.88 -0.80
C ASP A 440 -4.98 11.49 -1.02
N ALA A 441 -6.01 11.16 -0.25
CA ALA A 441 -6.63 9.84 -0.29
C ALA A 441 -7.12 9.41 -1.69
N VAL A 442 -7.53 10.36 -2.53
CA VAL A 442 -8.04 10.06 -3.88
C VAL A 442 -6.88 9.86 -4.86
N LYS A 443 -5.84 10.70 -4.76
CA LYS A 443 -4.71 10.72 -5.71
C LYS A 443 -3.63 9.69 -5.39
N SER A 444 -3.65 9.10 -4.22
CA SER A 444 -2.75 8.01 -3.84
C SER A 444 -2.93 6.73 -4.66
N ASP A 445 -4.00 6.62 -5.45
CA ASP A 445 -4.22 5.54 -6.41
C ASP A 445 -3.04 5.36 -7.38
N ILE A 446 -2.28 6.41 -7.66
CA ILE A 446 -1.08 6.34 -8.50
C ILE A 446 -0.04 5.35 -7.98
N LEU A 447 -0.03 5.09 -6.68
CA LEU A 447 0.90 4.15 -6.06
C LEU A 447 0.44 2.69 -6.19
N PHE A 448 -0.87 2.44 -6.44
CA PHE A 448 -1.46 1.11 -6.47
C PHE A 448 -1.80 0.60 -7.87
N SER A 449 -2.15 1.49 -8.81
CA SER A 449 -2.45 1.12 -10.20
C SER A 449 -1.22 0.58 -10.91
N ASP A 450 -1.41 -0.31 -11.88
CA ASP A 450 -0.31 -0.88 -12.66
C ASP A 450 0.21 0.12 -13.70
N ARG A 451 -0.68 0.95 -14.23
CA ARG A 451 -0.39 1.98 -15.24
C ARG A 451 -1.09 3.27 -14.89
N VAL A 452 -0.47 4.40 -15.23
CA VAL A 452 -1.02 5.72 -14.91
C VAL A 452 -1.12 6.58 -16.16
N LEU A 453 -2.28 7.19 -16.33
CA LEU A 453 -2.53 8.23 -17.33
C LEU A 453 -2.65 9.58 -16.62
N PHE A 454 -1.65 10.42 -16.74
CA PHE A 454 -1.70 11.80 -16.28
C PHE A 454 -2.37 12.72 -17.29
N VAL A 455 -3.30 13.55 -16.83
CA VAL A 455 -4.01 14.54 -17.62
C VAL A 455 -3.94 15.92 -16.97
N GLU A 456 -3.99 16.98 -17.78
CA GLU A 456 -3.88 18.36 -17.29
C GLU A 456 -5.12 18.83 -16.53
N GLY A 457 -6.31 18.36 -16.93
CA GLY A 457 -7.55 18.91 -16.41
C GLY A 457 -8.72 17.93 -16.30
N ILE A 458 -9.84 18.48 -15.82
CA ILE A 458 -11.07 17.72 -15.60
C ILE A 458 -11.73 17.28 -16.92
N ALA A 459 -11.54 18.03 -18.00
CA ALA A 459 -12.13 17.71 -19.29
C ALA A 459 -11.57 16.39 -19.83
N GLU A 460 -10.26 16.25 -19.84
CA GLU A 460 -9.58 15.02 -20.23
C GLU A 460 -9.98 13.86 -19.31
N GLN A 461 -9.99 14.08 -17.99
CA GLN A 461 -10.36 13.04 -17.03
C GLN A 461 -11.76 12.46 -17.28
N LEU A 462 -12.74 13.31 -17.62
CA LEU A 462 -14.12 12.89 -17.90
C LEU A 462 -14.26 12.22 -19.27
N LEU A 463 -13.63 12.79 -20.31
CA LEU A 463 -13.82 12.35 -21.69
C LEU A 463 -13.03 11.09 -22.05
N ILE A 464 -11.81 10.91 -21.51
CA ILE A 464 -10.96 9.77 -21.87
C ILE A 464 -11.59 8.44 -21.48
N SER A 465 -12.30 8.37 -20.36
CA SER A 465 -13.03 7.15 -19.97
C SER A 465 -14.13 6.77 -20.97
N ILE A 466 -14.71 7.75 -21.66
CA ILE A 466 -15.70 7.52 -22.72
C ILE A 466 -15.00 7.19 -24.05
N PHE A 467 -13.93 7.90 -24.39
CA PHE A 467 -13.15 7.65 -25.60
C PHE A 467 -12.55 6.24 -25.62
N SER A 468 -12.07 5.74 -24.46
CA SER A 468 -11.58 4.38 -24.36
C SER A 468 -12.65 3.33 -24.75
N ARG A 469 -13.91 3.57 -24.40
CA ARG A 469 -15.04 2.70 -24.77
C ARG A 469 -15.40 2.77 -26.27
N TYR A 470 -15.24 3.93 -26.90
CA TYR A 470 -15.37 4.06 -28.37
C TYR A 470 -14.30 3.25 -29.10
N LEU A 471 -13.12 3.10 -28.49
CA LEU A 471 -12.01 2.32 -29.02
C LEU A 471 -12.05 0.84 -28.60
N ASP A 472 -13.15 0.41 -27.95
CA ASP A 472 -13.31 -0.93 -27.40
C ASP A 472 -12.15 -1.34 -26.45
N LYS A 473 -11.66 -0.37 -25.65
CA LYS A 473 -10.59 -0.56 -24.64
C LYS A 473 -11.14 -0.33 -23.24
N SER A 474 -10.93 -1.29 -22.35
CA SER A 474 -11.31 -1.19 -20.93
C SER A 474 -10.12 -0.72 -20.11
N LEU A 475 -10.21 0.46 -19.51
CA LEU A 475 -9.17 0.97 -18.61
C LEU A 475 -9.11 0.16 -17.32
N GLU A 476 -10.25 -0.37 -16.89
CA GLU A 476 -10.40 -1.19 -15.70
C GLU A 476 -9.67 -2.54 -15.87
N ASP A 477 -9.80 -3.20 -17.03
CA ASP A 477 -9.16 -4.50 -17.30
C ASP A 477 -7.63 -4.42 -17.32
N TYR A 478 -7.09 -3.24 -17.60
CA TYR A 478 -5.65 -2.98 -17.61
C TYR A 478 -5.16 -2.26 -16.34
N HIS A 479 -6.02 -2.13 -15.32
CA HIS A 479 -5.70 -1.45 -14.05
C HIS A 479 -5.08 -0.05 -14.24
N ILE A 480 -5.65 0.73 -15.19
CA ILE A 480 -5.19 2.08 -15.54
C ILE A 480 -5.91 3.11 -14.68
N SER A 481 -5.16 3.94 -13.94
CA SER A 481 -5.70 5.09 -13.24
C SER A 481 -5.52 6.37 -14.06
N ILE A 482 -6.61 7.14 -14.25
CA ILE A 482 -6.56 8.48 -14.83
C ILE A 482 -6.40 9.49 -13.69
N VAL A 483 -5.31 10.22 -13.69
CA VAL A 483 -4.96 11.18 -12.63
C VAL A 483 -4.86 12.60 -13.19
N ASN A 484 -5.77 13.46 -12.75
CA ASN A 484 -5.76 14.88 -13.06
C ASN A 484 -4.77 15.60 -12.13
N ILE A 485 -3.72 16.18 -12.71
CA ILE A 485 -2.69 16.90 -11.97
C ILE A 485 -2.96 18.39 -11.80
N GLY A 486 -4.04 18.92 -12.42
CA GLY A 486 -4.47 20.31 -12.28
C GLY A 486 -3.55 21.33 -12.96
N GLY A 487 -2.88 20.94 -14.05
CA GLY A 487 -1.96 21.78 -14.83
C GLY A 487 -0.81 20.98 -15.44
N ARG A 488 0.26 21.67 -15.82
CA ARG A 488 1.42 21.05 -16.50
C ARG A 488 2.57 20.70 -15.56
N TYR A 489 2.26 20.19 -14.36
CA TYR A 489 3.25 19.91 -13.33
C TYR A 489 3.75 18.45 -13.37
N PHE A 490 3.78 17.83 -14.55
CA PHE A 490 4.20 16.43 -14.75
C PHE A 490 5.59 16.11 -14.19
N ASN A 491 6.52 17.05 -14.31
CA ASN A 491 7.93 16.85 -13.94
C ASN A 491 8.13 16.42 -12.47
N HIS A 492 7.26 16.85 -11.55
CA HIS A 492 7.34 16.47 -10.15
C HIS A 492 7.05 14.97 -9.95
N PHE A 493 6.17 14.41 -10.81
CA PHE A 493 5.78 13.00 -10.75
C PHE A 493 6.80 12.08 -11.42
N PHE A 494 7.57 12.59 -12.38
CA PHE A 494 8.58 11.79 -13.10
C PHE A 494 9.63 11.21 -12.15
N TYR A 495 9.96 11.90 -11.07
CA TYR A 495 10.87 11.36 -10.06
C TYR A 495 10.42 10.02 -9.50
N LEU A 496 9.13 9.85 -9.22
CA LEU A 496 8.59 8.61 -8.65
C LEU A 496 8.72 7.39 -9.57
N PHE A 497 8.70 7.62 -10.89
CA PHE A 497 8.50 6.55 -11.88
C PHE A 497 9.64 6.39 -12.88
N ASN A 498 10.61 7.29 -12.90
CA ASN A 498 11.73 7.24 -13.85
C ASN A 498 12.60 5.99 -13.58
N GLU A 499 12.47 4.98 -14.44
CA GLU A 499 13.18 3.70 -14.30
C GLU A 499 14.72 3.79 -14.36
N ALA A 500 15.28 4.93 -14.76
CA ALA A 500 16.71 5.19 -14.66
C ALA A 500 17.18 5.32 -13.19
N ASN A 501 16.25 5.53 -12.24
CA ASN A 501 16.52 5.57 -10.82
C ASN A 501 16.17 4.21 -10.18
N GLU A 502 17.12 3.57 -9.54
CA GLU A 502 16.96 2.24 -8.91
C GLU A 502 15.87 2.18 -7.82
N TYR A 503 15.52 3.33 -7.23
CA TYR A 503 14.49 3.43 -6.17
C TYR A 503 13.09 3.72 -6.72
N ALA A 504 12.94 3.94 -8.03
CA ALA A 504 11.68 4.28 -8.65
C ALA A 504 10.69 3.11 -8.69
N ILE A 505 9.40 3.44 -8.72
CA ILE A 505 8.35 2.46 -8.93
C ILE A 505 8.25 2.20 -10.44
N PRO A 506 8.58 0.99 -10.95
CA PRO A 506 8.63 0.72 -12.38
C PRO A 506 7.22 0.54 -12.95
N LYS A 507 6.59 1.65 -13.32
CA LYS A 507 5.25 1.67 -13.93
C LYS A 507 5.29 2.32 -15.29
N LYS A 508 4.38 1.90 -16.16
CA LYS A 508 4.14 2.59 -17.44
C LYS A 508 3.33 3.85 -17.19
N ILE A 509 3.89 4.99 -17.53
CA ILE A 509 3.29 6.31 -17.35
C ILE A 509 3.04 6.93 -18.71
N VAL A 510 1.83 7.41 -18.93
CA VAL A 510 1.47 8.21 -20.09
C VAL A 510 0.96 9.56 -19.63
N CYS A 511 1.44 10.61 -20.28
CA CYS A 511 0.99 11.98 -20.03
C CYS A 511 0.29 12.49 -21.28
N LEU A 512 -0.92 13.01 -21.11
CA LEU A 512 -1.63 13.78 -22.13
C LEU A 512 -1.52 15.25 -21.83
N THR A 513 -1.05 16.02 -22.80
CA THR A 513 -0.86 17.46 -22.64
C THR A 513 -1.30 18.20 -23.92
N ASP A 514 -1.85 19.41 -23.72
CA ASP A 514 -2.24 20.28 -24.83
C ASP A 514 -1.01 20.93 -25.45
N LYS A 515 -1.00 21.08 -26.78
CA LYS A 515 0.07 21.77 -27.50
C LYS A 515 0.11 23.25 -27.22
N ASP A 516 -1.04 23.88 -27.09
CA ASP A 516 -1.24 25.31 -26.77
C ASP A 516 -0.25 26.25 -27.49
N PRO A 517 -0.33 26.39 -28.82
CA PRO A 517 0.55 27.27 -29.58
C PRO A 517 0.40 28.74 -29.16
N VAL A 518 1.53 29.42 -29.04
CA VAL A 518 1.60 30.84 -28.67
C VAL A 518 2.47 31.61 -29.65
N ARG A 519 2.19 32.88 -29.82
CA ARG A 519 3.02 33.79 -30.61
C ARG A 519 3.23 35.12 -29.92
N ARG A 520 4.28 35.84 -30.30
CA ARG A 520 4.61 37.16 -29.81
C ARG A 520 5.02 38.07 -31.00
N ASP A 521 4.38 39.23 -31.16
CA ASP A 521 4.86 40.27 -32.11
C ASP A 521 6.18 40.85 -31.58
N LYS A 522 7.25 40.70 -32.35
CA LYS A 522 8.63 41.09 -31.97
C LYS A 522 8.75 42.58 -31.64
N ASN A 523 7.90 43.41 -32.26
CA ASN A 523 7.95 44.86 -32.14
C ASN A 523 6.96 45.44 -31.13
N LYS A 524 5.88 44.70 -30.81
CA LYS A 524 4.75 45.24 -30.02
C LYS A 524 4.54 44.56 -28.69
N ASP A 525 4.81 43.25 -28.61
CA ASP A 525 4.45 42.45 -27.45
C ASP A 525 5.68 42.02 -26.65
N ARG A 526 5.62 42.15 -25.30
CA ARG A 526 6.64 41.64 -24.40
C ARG A 526 6.39 40.14 -24.07
N ASN A 527 5.15 39.70 -24.07
CA ASN A 527 4.75 38.37 -23.67
C ASN A 527 4.13 37.62 -24.85
N PHE A 528 4.27 36.28 -24.83
CA PHE A 528 3.56 35.39 -25.73
C PHE A 528 2.06 35.42 -25.46
N LYS A 529 1.26 35.36 -26.53
CA LYS A 529 -0.20 35.24 -26.50
C LYS A 529 -0.64 33.98 -27.21
N THR A 530 -1.71 33.35 -26.75
CA THR A 530 -2.27 32.18 -27.42
C THR A 530 -2.62 32.47 -28.87
N CYS A 531 -2.29 31.56 -29.78
CA CYS A 531 -2.66 31.61 -31.17
C CYS A 531 -3.39 30.32 -31.59
N TYR A 532 -4.02 30.39 -32.76
CA TYR A 532 -4.64 29.21 -33.36
C TYR A 532 -3.64 28.48 -34.28
N PRO A 533 -3.86 27.20 -34.59
CA PRO A 533 -2.94 26.44 -35.47
C PRO A 533 -2.75 27.13 -36.82
N TYR A 534 -3.81 27.66 -37.44
CA TYR A 534 -3.74 28.40 -38.71
C TYR A 534 -3.07 29.78 -38.61
N GLU A 535 -2.73 30.27 -37.42
CA GLU A 535 -1.93 31.46 -37.15
C GLU A 535 -0.47 31.13 -36.79
N PHE A 536 -0.15 29.85 -36.64
CA PHE A 536 1.17 29.38 -36.18
C PHE A 536 2.14 29.24 -37.35
N ASN A 537 3.36 29.68 -37.18
CA ASN A 537 4.45 29.64 -38.18
C ASN A 537 4.18 30.29 -39.55
N ILE A 538 3.20 31.20 -39.62
CA ILE A 538 2.84 31.87 -40.89
C ILE A 538 3.86 32.93 -41.26
N ASP A 539 4.35 33.71 -40.32
CA ASP A 539 5.24 34.85 -40.51
C ASP A 539 6.29 34.91 -39.40
N ASN A 540 7.45 34.33 -39.69
CA ASN A 540 8.59 34.30 -38.76
C ASN A 540 9.39 35.62 -38.75
N GLU A 541 9.11 36.57 -39.64
CA GLU A 541 9.78 37.88 -39.62
C GLU A 541 9.15 38.79 -38.57
N THR A 542 7.83 38.77 -38.48
CA THR A 542 7.06 39.62 -37.57
C THR A 542 6.86 38.98 -36.20
N TYR A 543 6.68 37.64 -36.15
CA TYR A 543 6.32 36.93 -34.92
C TYR A 543 7.39 35.90 -34.48
N ASP A 544 7.59 35.78 -33.15
CA ASP A 544 8.19 34.63 -32.51
C ASP A 544 7.07 33.66 -32.12
N TYR A 545 7.33 32.37 -32.28
CA TYR A 545 6.40 31.29 -31.98
C TYR A 545 6.97 30.35 -30.93
N ASP A 546 6.09 29.82 -30.10
CA ASP A 546 6.42 28.78 -29.13
C ASP A 546 5.21 27.87 -28.91
N SER A 547 5.46 26.69 -28.36
CA SER A 547 4.42 25.74 -27.99
C SER A 547 4.87 24.94 -26.78
N ASN A 548 3.94 24.20 -26.14
CA ASN A 548 4.26 23.35 -25.03
C ASN A 548 5.21 22.20 -25.46
N ASN A 549 6.41 22.20 -24.92
CA ASN A 549 7.45 21.22 -25.14
C ASN A 549 7.83 20.54 -23.83
N VAL A 550 6.94 19.67 -23.31
CA VAL A 550 7.31 18.80 -22.19
C VAL A 550 8.31 17.78 -22.73
N ALA A 551 9.49 17.73 -22.12
CA ALA A 551 10.54 16.81 -22.54
C ALA A 551 10.19 15.36 -22.11
N HIS A 552 10.51 14.40 -22.99
CA HIS A 552 10.43 12.97 -22.66
C HIS A 552 11.39 12.62 -21.52
N ALA A 553 10.90 11.93 -20.48
CA ALA A 553 11.70 11.69 -19.27
C ALA A 553 12.44 10.36 -19.26
N SER A 554 11.85 9.28 -19.78
CA SER A 554 12.44 7.92 -19.78
C SER A 554 11.65 6.97 -20.69
N SER A 555 12.12 5.73 -20.88
CA SER A 555 11.47 4.71 -21.71
C SER A 555 10.09 4.30 -21.20
N ASN A 556 9.84 4.37 -19.91
CA ASN A 556 8.55 4.04 -19.31
C ASN A 556 7.61 5.25 -19.10
N ILE A 557 8.06 6.49 -19.39
CA ILE A 557 7.28 7.73 -19.29
C ILE A 557 7.12 8.35 -20.68
N LEU A 558 5.93 8.26 -21.24
CA LEU A 558 5.60 8.68 -22.59
C LEU A 558 4.66 9.90 -22.56
N ILE A 559 4.91 10.83 -23.47
CA ILE A 559 4.14 12.08 -23.55
C ILE A 559 3.48 12.16 -24.90
N PHE A 560 2.16 12.29 -24.93
CA PHE A 560 1.33 12.46 -26.11
C PHE A 560 0.69 13.84 -26.11
N LYS A 561 0.74 14.49 -27.24
CA LYS A 561 0.15 15.80 -27.49
C LYS A 561 -0.40 15.86 -28.91
N GLN A 562 -1.23 16.83 -29.19
CA GLN A 562 -1.75 17.08 -30.54
C GLN A 562 -0.62 17.32 -31.53
N ASP A 563 -0.94 17.10 -32.82
CA ASP A 563 0.02 17.24 -33.92
C ASP A 563 0.56 18.67 -34.07
N ASP A 564 1.63 18.81 -34.88
CA ASP A 564 2.32 20.08 -35.04
C ASP A 564 1.61 21.06 -35.98
N ILE A 565 0.65 20.59 -36.80
CA ILE A 565 0.00 21.40 -37.85
C ILE A 565 -1.34 21.90 -37.36
N HIS A 566 -2.17 21.02 -36.76
CA HIS A 566 -3.56 21.32 -36.42
C HIS A 566 -3.80 21.38 -34.92
N GLY A 567 -2.82 21.01 -34.10
CA GLY A 567 -2.97 20.84 -32.67
C GLY A 567 -3.10 22.13 -31.88
N LYS A 568 -4.05 22.18 -30.92
CA LYS A 568 -4.20 23.27 -29.96
C LYS A 568 -4.60 22.76 -28.59
N THR A 569 -5.87 22.41 -28.41
CA THR A 569 -6.42 21.80 -27.17
C THR A 569 -7.33 20.63 -27.55
N LEU A 570 -7.68 19.82 -26.56
CA LEU A 570 -8.60 18.70 -26.76
C LEU A 570 -9.92 19.13 -27.45
N GLU A 571 -10.55 20.20 -26.97
CA GLU A 571 -11.83 20.67 -27.51
C GLU A 571 -11.71 21.16 -28.96
N TYR A 572 -10.60 21.82 -29.26
CA TYR A 572 -10.34 22.28 -30.63
C TYR A 572 -10.19 21.12 -31.59
N GLU A 573 -9.36 20.15 -31.25
CA GLU A 573 -9.08 19.01 -32.12
C GLU A 573 -10.30 18.08 -32.27
N LEU A 574 -11.04 17.86 -31.19
CA LEU A 574 -12.27 17.08 -31.23
C LEU A 574 -13.28 17.69 -32.22
N ALA A 575 -13.46 19.00 -32.19
CA ALA A 575 -14.37 19.70 -33.16
C ALA A 575 -13.77 19.75 -34.56
N TYR A 576 -12.46 19.88 -34.73
CA TYR A 576 -11.76 19.84 -36.01
C TYR A 576 -11.93 18.50 -36.74
N LEU A 577 -11.84 17.40 -35.98
CA LEU A 577 -12.00 16.03 -36.50
C LEU A 577 -13.46 15.64 -36.73
N ASN A 578 -14.38 16.28 -36.01
CA ASN A 578 -15.81 16.01 -36.05
C ASN A 578 -16.64 17.25 -36.41
N PRO A 579 -16.39 17.88 -37.58
CA PRO A 579 -16.98 19.18 -37.91
C PRO A 579 -18.50 19.20 -38.13
N SER A 580 -19.12 18.03 -38.30
CA SER A 580 -20.57 17.83 -38.47
C SER A 580 -21.25 17.28 -37.21
N LEU A 581 -20.50 16.96 -36.19
CA LEU A 581 -21.02 16.22 -35.02
C LEU A 581 -21.80 17.14 -34.07
N LYS A 582 -23.10 17.22 -34.24
CA LYS A 582 -23.98 18.06 -33.41
C LYS A 582 -24.03 17.66 -31.94
N THR A 583 -23.66 16.45 -31.61
CA THR A 583 -23.49 15.98 -30.21
C THR A 583 -22.49 16.83 -29.41
N LEU A 584 -21.56 17.52 -30.08
CA LEU A 584 -20.63 18.46 -29.44
C LEU A 584 -21.35 19.72 -28.88
N ILE A 585 -22.55 20.04 -29.38
CA ILE A 585 -23.30 21.20 -28.95
C ILE A 585 -24.20 20.82 -27.79
N THR A 586 -23.68 20.97 -26.58
CA THR A 586 -24.36 20.68 -25.33
C THR A 586 -25.19 21.83 -24.79
N GLU A 587 -25.86 21.68 -23.64
CA GLU A 587 -26.69 22.75 -23.07
C GLU A 587 -25.86 23.99 -22.65
N SER A 588 -24.68 23.77 -22.10
CA SER A 588 -23.77 24.85 -21.68
C SER A 588 -23.06 25.55 -22.85
N THR A 589 -23.11 25.01 -24.07
CA THR A 589 -22.47 25.60 -25.26
C THR A 589 -23.12 26.94 -25.60
N LYS A 590 -22.30 27.97 -25.74
CA LYS A 590 -22.75 29.30 -26.22
C LYS A 590 -22.84 29.31 -27.74
N ASN A 591 -23.55 30.33 -28.31
CA ASN A 591 -23.63 30.56 -29.76
C ASN A 591 -24.14 29.33 -30.57
N LYS A 592 -25.00 28.49 -29.97
CA LYS A 592 -25.55 27.28 -30.60
C LYS A 592 -26.13 27.53 -32.01
N PRO A 593 -26.93 28.63 -32.31
CA PRO A 593 -27.46 28.83 -33.63
C PRO A 593 -26.37 29.03 -34.70
N GLU A 594 -25.28 29.70 -34.33
CA GLU A 594 -24.15 29.94 -35.22
C GLU A 594 -23.38 28.67 -35.48
N LEU A 595 -23.07 27.89 -34.41
CA LEU A 595 -22.39 26.60 -34.53
C LEU A 595 -23.20 25.60 -35.36
N ASN A 596 -24.49 25.46 -35.10
CA ASN A 596 -25.34 24.59 -35.89
C ASN A 596 -25.31 24.94 -37.38
N LYS A 597 -25.37 26.25 -37.72
CA LYS A 597 -25.34 26.70 -39.10
C LYS A 597 -23.97 26.46 -39.75
N LEU A 598 -22.87 26.60 -39.01
CA LEU A 598 -21.53 26.26 -39.49
C LEU A 598 -21.39 24.79 -39.81
N MET A 599 -21.88 23.90 -38.90
CA MET A 599 -21.88 22.46 -39.09
C MET A 599 -22.80 22.02 -40.26
N ASP A 600 -23.98 22.62 -40.39
CA ASP A 600 -24.88 22.36 -41.53
C ASP A 600 -24.25 22.76 -42.88
N LEU A 601 -23.52 23.91 -42.92
CA LEU A 601 -22.77 24.30 -44.10
C LEU A 601 -21.60 23.40 -44.42
N TYR A 602 -20.98 22.79 -43.41
CA TYR A 602 -19.92 21.82 -43.64
C TYR A 602 -20.45 20.53 -44.27
N ASP A 603 -21.62 20.09 -43.89
CA ASP A 603 -22.29 18.90 -44.49
C ASP A 603 -22.72 19.13 -45.94
N ASP A 604 -22.95 20.39 -46.34
CA ASP A 604 -23.18 20.76 -47.71
C ASP A 604 -21.86 20.84 -48.49
N GLN A 605 -21.61 19.84 -49.31
CA GLN A 605 -20.36 19.71 -50.08
C GLN A 605 -20.14 20.87 -51.07
N GLU A 606 -21.20 21.58 -51.48
CA GLU A 606 -21.08 22.74 -52.36
C GLU A 606 -20.78 24.06 -51.63
N SER A 607 -20.81 24.06 -50.31
CA SER A 607 -20.52 25.23 -49.48
C SER A 607 -19.09 25.73 -49.68
N THR A 608 -18.90 27.04 -49.67
CA THR A 608 -17.58 27.68 -49.77
C THR A 608 -17.08 28.14 -48.42
N VAL A 609 -15.78 28.32 -48.26
CA VAL A 609 -15.17 28.93 -47.06
C VAL A 609 -15.79 30.28 -46.74
N GLN A 610 -16.06 31.09 -47.79
CA GLN A 610 -16.66 32.41 -47.62
C GLN A 610 -18.07 32.35 -47.01
N GLN A 611 -18.89 31.35 -47.35
CA GLN A 611 -20.21 31.16 -46.75
C GLN A 611 -20.13 30.85 -45.24
N LEU A 612 -19.10 30.09 -44.79
CA LEU A 612 -18.87 29.89 -43.38
C LEU A 612 -18.43 31.18 -42.69
N ILE A 613 -17.52 31.96 -43.31
CA ILE A 613 -17.08 33.26 -42.80
C ILE A 613 -18.28 34.23 -42.67
N ASP A 614 -19.20 34.26 -43.65
CA ASP A 614 -20.40 35.12 -43.63
C ASP A 614 -21.35 34.78 -42.47
N VAL A 615 -21.29 33.60 -41.88
CA VAL A 615 -22.02 33.23 -40.66
C VAL A 615 -21.43 33.89 -39.42
N LEU A 616 -20.11 34.11 -39.38
CA LEU A 616 -19.40 34.72 -38.28
C LEU A 616 -19.67 36.23 -38.21
N ARG A 617 -20.52 36.67 -37.29
CA ARG A 617 -20.89 38.09 -37.23
C ARG A 617 -20.49 38.74 -35.91
N GLY A 618 -19.93 39.95 -36.01
CA GLY A 618 -20.01 41.00 -35.01
C GLY A 618 -19.21 40.87 -33.72
N SER A 619 -18.17 39.99 -33.63
CA SER A 619 -17.28 39.98 -32.50
C SER A 619 -15.80 40.12 -32.89
N VAL A 620 -14.98 40.61 -31.97
CA VAL A 620 -13.52 40.73 -32.16
C VAL A 620 -12.90 39.34 -32.47
N GLU A 621 -13.40 38.32 -31.84
CA GLU A 621 -13.01 36.94 -32.07
C GLU A 621 -13.34 36.45 -33.47
N ASN A 622 -14.55 36.70 -33.96
CA ASN A 622 -14.97 36.33 -35.31
C ASN A 622 -14.15 37.06 -36.38
N THR A 623 -13.83 38.36 -36.17
CA THR A 623 -12.92 39.11 -37.06
C THR A 623 -11.52 38.53 -37.06
N ARG A 624 -11.04 38.00 -35.92
CA ARG A 624 -9.74 37.32 -35.82
C ARG A 624 -9.75 36.03 -36.62
N ILE A 625 -10.83 35.23 -36.52
CA ILE A 625 -11.00 34.00 -37.31
C ILE A 625 -10.94 34.32 -38.81
N GLU A 626 -11.75 35.26 -39.26
CA GLU A 626 -11.78 35.69 -40.66
C GLU A 626 -10.41 36.15 -41.18
N THR A 627 -9.72 36.99 -40.42
CA THR A 627 -8.39 37.50 -40.78
C THR A 627 -7.37 36.38 -40.86
N GLY A 628 -7.35 35.45 -39.86
CA GLY A 628 -6.42 34.36 -39.82
C GLY A 628 -6.65 33.33 -40.93
N ILE A 629 -7.90 32.94 -41.17
CA ILE A 629 -8.28 32.00 -42.24
C ILE A 629 -7.96 32.55 -43.63
N ASN A 630 -8.20 33.84 -43.85
CA ASN A 630 -7.89 34.48 -45.17
C ASN A 630 -6.37 34.58 -45.40
N SER A 631 -5.56 34.63 -44.37
CA SER A 631 -4.10 34.77 -44.48
C SER A 631 -3.35 33.41 -44.45
N CYS A 632 -4.02 32.31 -44.14
CA CYS A 632 -3.38 31.02 -44.07
C CYS A 632 -3.37 30.26 -45.40
N SER A 633 -2.38 29.32 -45.56
CA SER A 633 -2.21 28.51 -46.77
C SER A 633 -2.90 27.15 -46.71
N LEU A 634 -3.85 26.95 -45.78
CA LEU A 634 -4.59 25.68 -45.63
C LEU A 634 -5.53 25.45 -46.82
N THR A 635 -5.86 24.21 -47.08
CA THR A 635 -6.88 23.78 -48.03
C THR A 635 -8.26 24.27 -47.60
N ASP A 636 -9.22 24.33 -48.53
CA ASP A 636 -10.58 24.79 -48.21
C ASP A 636 -11.27 23.91 -47.14
N ASP A 637 -11.04 22.58 -47.15
CA ASP A 637 -11.57 21.68 -46.12
C ASP A 637 -10.95 21.98 -44.74
N GLU A 638 -9.62 22.12 -44.67
CA GLU A 638 -8.91 22.46 -43.42
C GLU A 638 -9.35 23.83 -42.89
N LYS A 639 -9.62 24.82 -43.79
CA LYS A 639 -10.16 26.14 -43.41
C LYS A 639 -11.54 26.00 -42.79
N LYS A 640 -12.46 25.23 -43.40
CA LYS A 640 -13.81 25.01 -42.89
C LYS A 640 -13.76 24.34 -41.52
N ARG A 641 -12.97 23.30 -41.36
CA ARG A 641 -12.75 22.60 -40.06
C ARG A 641 -12.17 23.56 -39.01
N SER A 642 -11.20 24.37 -39.36
CA SER A 642 -10.56 25.33 -38.46
C SER A 642 -11.53 26.41 -37.98
N ILE A 643 -12.45 26.90 -38.85
CA ILE A 643 -13.50 27.84 -38.48
C ILE A 643 -14.40 27.24 -37.41
N ILE A 644 -14.91 26.02 -37.66
CA ILE A 644 -15.81 25.33 -36.74
C ILE A 644 -15.10 25.04 -35.40
N ALA A 645 -13.89 24.49 -35.43
CA ALA A 645 -13.12 24.16 -34.24
C ALA A 645 -12.80 25.41 -33.39
N THR A 646 -12.41 26.50 -34.04
CA THR A 646 -12.15 27.76 -33.32
C THR A 646 -13.43 28.33 -32.70
N ARG A 647 -14.52 28.29 -33.45
CA ARG A 647 -15.79 28.81 -32.97
C ARG A 647 -16.36 27.97 -31.84
N TYR A 648 -16.19 26.62 -31.91
CA TYR A 648 -16.54 25.70 -30.83
C TYR A 648 -15.73 26.01 -29.58
N LEU A 649 -14.40 26.07 -29.69
CA LEU A 649 -13.51 26.33 -28.54
C LEU A 649 -13.88 27.66 -27.83
N ASN A 650 -14.27 28.71 -28.61
CA ASN A 650 -14.69 29.99 -28.04
C ASN A 650 -16.14 29.98 -27.48
N SER A 651 -16.86 28.88 -27.66
CA SER A 651 -18.27 28.76 -27.24
C SER A 651 -18.45 27.83 -26.05
N VAL A 652 -17.41 27.13 -25.62
CA VAL A 652 -17.49 26.15 -24.55
C VAL A 652 -16.75 26.60 -23.28
N SER A 653 -17.25 26.17 -22.13
CA SER A 653 -16.59 26.25 -20.82
C SER A 653 -16.01 24.86 -20.50
N LYS A 654 -14.68 24.75 -20.44
CA LYS A 654 -13.99 23.44 -20.43
C LYS A 654 -14.60 22.40 -19.47
N GLY A 655 -14.82 22.73 -18.20
CA GLY A 655 -15.29 21.76 -17.21
C GLY A 655 -16.77 21.37 -17.35
N GLU A 656 -17.68 22.37 -17.51
CA GLU A 656 -19.12 22.15 -17.60
C GLU A 656 -19.49 21.44 -18.90
N ASN A 657 -18.95 21.93 -20.02
CA ASN A 657 -19.16 21.32 -21.33
C ASN A 657 -18.64 19.87 -21.38
N ALA A 658 -17.48 19.58 -20.79
CA ALA A 658 -16.91 18.22 -20.78
C ALA A 658 -17.81 17.20 -20.08
N LEU A 659 -18.46 17.58 -18.97
CA LEU A 659 -19.39 16.70 -18.27
C LEU A 659 -20.63 16.41 -19.12
N GLU A 660 -21.24 17.45 -19.69
CA GLU A 660 -22.42 17.29 -20.56
C GLU A 660 -22.07 16.49 -21.83
N LEU A 661 -20.90 16.76 -22.42
CA LEU A 661 -20.42 16.03 -23.58
C LEU A 661 -20.15 14.56 -23.26
N ALA A 662 -19.57 14.26 -22.12
CA ALA A 662 -19.36 12.87 -21.68
C ALA A 662 -20.69 12.11 -21.58
N ILE A 663 -21.74 12.75 -21.04
CA ILE A 663 -23.09 12.18 -20.97
C ILE A 663 -23.69 11.97 -22.37
N ALA A 664 -23.55 12.97 -23.25
CA ALA A 664 -24.06 12.89 -24.62
C ALA A 664 -23.35 11.80 -25.43
N LEU A 665 -22.03 11.70 -25.34
CA LEU A 665 -21.25 10.66 -26.00
C LEU A 665 -21.56 9.26 -25.43
N GLN A 666 -21.76 9.14 -24.12
CA GLN A 666 -22.18 7.88 -23.52
C GLN A 666 -23.55 7.45 -24.03
N SER A 667 -24.51 8.38 -24.16
CA SER A 667 -25.81 8.12 -24.73
C SER A 667 -25.73 7.71 -26.21
N ASN A 668 -24.85 8.32 -26.99
CA ASN A 668 -24.57 7.95 -28.36
C ASN A 668 -24.00 6.51 -28.43
N LEU A 669 -23.09 6.16 -27.53
CA LEU A 669 -22.48 4.83 -27.48
C LEU A 669 -23.52 3.74 -27.16
N PHE A 670 -24.52 4.01 -26.32
CA PHE A 670 -25.63 3.09 -26.06
C PHE A 670 -26.45 2.77 -27.31
N ASN A 671 -26.43 3.67 -28.29
CA ASN A 671 -27.11 3.46 -29.58
C ASN A 671 -26.23 2.73 -30.62
N LYS A 672 -25.01 2.27 -30.24
CA LYS A 672 -24.12 1.52 -31.15
C LYS A 672 -24.86 0.31 -31.74
N GLY A 673 -24.98 0.27 -33.06
CA GLY A 673 -25.75 -0.72 -33.80
C GLY A 673 -27.20 -0.34 -34.18
N ASN A 674 -27.63 0.88 -33.84
CA ASN A 674 -28.94 1.43 -34.23
C ASN A 674 -28.74 2.66 -35.14
N ASP A 675 -29.81 3.06 -35.86
CA ASP A 675 -29.78 4.23 -36.75
C ASP A 675 -29.55 5.56 -36.04
N LEU A 676 -29.62 5.61 -34.73
CA LEU A 676 -29.37 6.79 -33.91
C LEU A 676 -27.91 6.97 -33.54
N TYR A 677 -27.06 5.97 -33.83
CA TYR A 677 -25.62 6.06 -33.56
C TYR A 677 -24.94 6.97 -34.57
N VAL A 678 -24.10 7.87 -34.09
CA VAL A 678 -23.25 8.71 -34.91
C VAL A 678 -21.79 8.39 -34.63
N ASP A 679 -21.03 8.16 -35.69
CA ASP A 679 -19.57 7.91 -35.55
C ASP A 679 -18.87 9.13 -34.98
N VAL A 680 -17.92 8.88 -34.09
CA VAL A 680 -17.10 9.89 -33.43
C VAL A 680 -15.64 9.58 -33.69
N VAL A 681 -14.94 10.50 -34.28
CA VAL A 681 -13.50 10.40 -34.51
C VAL A 681 -12.77 10.87 -33.27
N ILE A 682 -12.10 9.94 -32.60
CA ILE A 682 -11.28 10.25 -31.42
C ILE A 682 -9.93 10.84 -31.88
N PRO A 683 -9.40 11.87 -31.21
CA PRO A 683 -8.11 12.45 -31.55
C PRO A 683 -6.97 11.39 -31.58
N PRO A 684 -6.13 11.40 -32.62
CA PRO A 684 -5.09 10.38 -32.81
C PRO A 684 -4.13 10.24 -31.64
N TYR A 685 -3.68 11.35 -31.04
CA TYR A 685 -2.77 11.33 -29.91
C TYR A 685 -3.38 10.62 -28.67
N ILE A 686 -4.71 10.66 -28.51
CA ILE A 686 -5.42 9.94 -27.46
C ILE A 686 -5.50 8.45 -27.82
N GLN A 687 -5.77 8.12 -29.08
CA GLN A 687 -5.80 6.74 -29.54
C GLN A 687 -4.44 6.07 -29.29
N GLU A 688 -3.36 6.71 -29.75
CA GLU A 688 -1.98 6.22 -29.56
C GLU A 688 -1.64 6.05 -28.06
N ALA A 689 -2.01 7.03 -27.25
CA ALA A 689 -1.81 6.96 -25.79
C ALA A 689 -2.53 5.77 -25.15
N LEU A 690 -3.78 5.55 -25.52
CA LEU A 690 -4.58 4.43 -25.02
C LEU A 690 -4.10 3.08 -25.62
N GLU A 691 -3.61 3.06 -26.83
CA GLU A 691 -2.98 1.86 -27.42
C GLU A 691 -1.75 1.44 -26.66
N VAL A 692 -0.88 2.38 -26.36
CA VAL A 692 0.32 2.13 -25.56
C VAL A 692 -0.03 1.65 -24.15
N LEU A 693 -1.03 2.27 -23.51
CA LEU A 693 -1.45 1.87 -22.16
C LEU A 693 -2.13 0.49 -22.12
N CYS A 694 -2.80 0.09 -23.18
CA CYS A 694 -3.51 -1.20 -23.22
C CYS A 694 -2.69 -2.35 -23.84
N GLN A 695 -1.42 -2.13 -24.16
CA GLN A 695 -0.47 -3.18 -24.54
C GLN A 695 0.24 -3.75 -23.33
#